data_ff05c9892249f0eba6d52a5799e6c60f
#
_entry.id   ff05c9892249f0eba6d52a5799e6c60f
#
_cell.length_a   1.000
_cell.length_b   1.000
_cell.length_c   1.000
_cell.angle_alpha   90.00
_cell.angle_beta   90.00
_cell.angle_gamma   90.00
#
_symmetry.space_group_name_H-M   'P 1'
#
loop_
_entity.id
_entity.type
_entity.pdbx_description
1 polymer ?
#
loop_
_entity_poly.entity_id
_entity_poly.type
_entity_poly.pdbx_seq_one_letter_code
_entity_poly.pdbx_strand_id
1 'polypeptide(L)'
;MWKNDSLVGIQNLLLQDRLGKAVTMFENYLLTYPQRFDTGQLIDIKNNYQLLVDYWRKGFDDPRRNQLYKELSRRLFVLLNNVLLTDRMAHSSFFMQSYQHSSVFRRSFSISGLKASLESFVTNIAMLELEPEHLRQSRKSQLYAEHQQLQSNLFDYLITSEAMTDWQKDEFLDLLLSPTVDSFDQQLIVSALMLSAMMSFDMNKFHLLTSVYRLTTDEQLRQRALVGWVFAADAAKASLYPEMHEIVSQLCSDEQCLNELTELQIQIVYCMQADNDSQTIKSEIMPDLIKGNNIRITRQGIVEMEEDKLEDILHPDSTERNMERMEASMRKMADMQRRGSDIYFAGFSQMKRFPFFSTASNWFLPFYPQHPGIAHIWNQSKGQRFLHLITSLGAFCDSDKYSFVLAFEQVLSHLPAQMLQMVENGEATPMAIGGEVPNEEQSKPAFMRRMYLQNLYRFFRLYSYRSEFINPFESSLAIIFSNKLFNGTPLEAHFPEVVSFLMKRKMQREAISVLQNISEQQRGFQYYLVMGQLRLAQKVNDGLSATACFKEALALEPDNEQALRGYARSLYSEQRYDEALDAFERLLSLKPDNRSIELNVAVCLIDLKRYDEALKLLYKLNYEEADDERVNRVLAWCLTLLGKYEQALKIYESLLASDKPSADDLLNNAFCLWFKKDVAGAENLFRRLLSQQADSEFSLENELLVVEHALLLEHGLTDIDIHLMLDLLAA
;
A
#
# COMPACT_ATOMS: atom_id res chain seq x y z
N MET A 1 -16.54 8.31 -3.99
CA MET A 1 -17.03 9.19 -2.91
C MET A 1 -17.57 10.48 -3.54
N TRP A 2 -18.79 10.91 -3.18
CA TRP A 2 -19.34 12.20 -3.60
C TRP A 2 -18.45 13.35 -3.13
N LYS A 3 -18.10 14.26 -4.03
CA LYS A 3 -17.34 15.48 -3.74
C LYS A 3 -18.10 16.68 -4.28
N ASN A 4 -18.28 17.69 -3.45
CA ASN A 4 -18.78 18.98 -3.87
C ASN A 4 -17.61 19.93 -4.08
N ASP A 5 -17.21 20.11 -5.34
CA ASP A 5 -16.01 20.88 -5.69
C ASP A 5 -16.04 22.32 -5.16
N SER A 6 -17.22 22.92 -5.07
CA SER A 6 -17.37 24.26 -4.51
C SER A 6 -17.03 24.30 -3.01
N LEU A 7 -17.56 23.35 -2.23
CA LEU A 7 -17.30 23.28 -0.79
C LEU A 7 -15.85 22.86 -0.51
N VAL A 8 -15.30 21.93 -1.29
CA VAL A 8 -13.87 21.56 -1.21
C VAL A 8 -12.98 22.76 -1.56
N GLY A 9 -13.36 23.56 -2.56
CA GLY A 9 -12.68 24.81 -2.90
C GLY A 9 -12.63 25.80 -1.73
N ILE A 10 -13.74 25.91 -0.98
CA ILE A 10 -13.80 26.77 0.22
C ILE A 10 -12.90 26.21 1.34
N GLN A 11 -12.87 24.88 1.55
CA GLN A 11 -11.93 24.28 2.51
C GLN A 11 -10.47 24.61 2.16
N ASN A 12 -10.10 24.50 0.90
CA ASN A 12 -8.74 24.81 0.44
C ASN A 12 -8.38 26.28 0.67
N LEU A 13 -9.33 27.22 0.56
CA LEU A 13 -9.09 28.63 0.90
C LEU A 13 -8.80 28.81 2.40
N LEU A 14 -9.49 28.09 3.27
CA LEU A 14 -9.22 28.13 4.72
C LEU A 14 -7.83 27.57 5.05
N LEU A 15 -7.43 26.49 4.40
CA LEU A 15 -6.09 25.90 4.57
C LEU A 15 -4.96 26.80 4.04
N GLN A 16 -5.29 27.76 3.17
CA GLN A 16 -4.39 28.80 2.64
C GLN A 16 -4.47 30.13 3.41
N ASP A 17 -5.09 30.15 4.59
CA ASP A 17 -5.31 31.37 5.42
C ASP A 17 -6.08 32.50 4.68
N ARG A 18 -7.02 32.12 3.79
CA ARG A 18 -7.85 33.09 3.03
C ARG A 18 -9.28 33.17 3.55
N LEU A 19 -9.43 33.45 4.87
CA LEU A 19 -10.72 33.45 5.56
C LEU A 19 -11.77 34.37 4.89
N GLY A 20 -11.41 35.61 4.53
CA GLY A 20 -12.37 36.56 3.94
C GLY A 20 -12.97 36.06 2.62
N LYS A 21 -12.14 35.46 1.75
CA LYS A 21 -12.61 34.86 0.49
C LYS A 21 -13.46 33.62 0.76
N ALA A 22 -13.05 32.80 1.73
CA ALA A 22 -13.80 31.60 2.12
C ALA A 22 -15.20 31.97 2.65
N VAL A 23 -15.32 32.97 3.53
CA VAL A 23 -16.61 33.48 4.04
C VAL A 23 -17.52 33.92 2.89
N THR A 24 -16.99 34.74 1.96
CA THR A 24 -17.78 35.26 0.83
C THR A 24 -18.25 34.12 -0.10
N MET A 25 -17.38 33.17 -0.42
CA MET A 25 -17.76 32.04 -1.28
C MET A 25 -18.75 31.11 -0.58
N PHE A 26 -18.60 30.91 0.71
CA PHE A 26 -19.53 30.08 1.48
C PHE A 26 -20.90 30.73 1.63
N GLU A 27 -20.94 32.05 1.87
CA GLU A 27 -22.21 32.81 1.86
C GLU A 27 -22.94 32.67 0.53
N ASN A 28 -22.25 32.85 -0.59
CA ASN A 28 -22.85 32.68 -1.93
C ASN A 28 -23.36 31.24 -2.16
N TYR A 29 -22.62 30.24 -1.67
CA TYR A 29 -23.06 28.85 -1.73
C TYR A 29 -24.37 28.64 -0.95
N LEU A 30 -24.44 29.10 0.30
CA LEU A 30 -25.64 28.96 1.13
C LEU A 30 -26.86 29.73 0.60
N LEU A 31 -26.64 30.87 -0.03
CA LEU A 31 -27.71 31.62 -0.71
C LEU A 31 -28.32 30.86 -1.89
N THR A 32 -27.54 29.99 -2.52
CA THR A 32 -28.06 29.13 -3.61
C THR A 32 -28.96 28.00 -3.07
N TYR A 33 -28.76 27.60 -1.78
CA TYR A 33 -29.52 26.52 -1.14
C TYR A 33 -30.14 26.93 0.21
N PRO A 34 -30.97 27.99 0.28
CA PRO A 34 -31.38 28.67 1.51
C PRO A 34 -32.22 27.82 2.47
N GLN A 35 -32.85 26.74 1.98
CA GLN A 35 -33.74 25.91 2.81
C GLN A 35 -33.03 24.76 3.55
N ARG A 36 -31.74 24.56 3.31
CA ARG A 36 -31.00 23.40 3.82
C ARG A 36 -30.16 23.66 5.07
N PHE A 37 -29.81 24.94 5.34
CA PHE A 37 -28.79 25.26 6.33
C PHE A 37 -29.14 26.48 7.20
N ASP A 38 -28.80 26.43 8.47
CA ASP A 38 -28.85 27.58 9.37
C ASP A 38 -27.69 28.54 9.05
N THR A 39 -28.03 29.75 8.61
CA THR A 39 -27.05 30.79 8.27
C THR A 39 -26.59 31.61 9.48
N GLY A 40 -27.19 31.44 10.66
CA GLY A 40 -26.90 32.26 11.85
C GLY A 40 -25.43 32.20 12.26
N GLN A 41 -24.84 31.01 12.29
CA GLN A 41 -23.42 30.83 12.64
C GLN A 41 -22.47 31.50 11.63
N LEU A 42 -22.79 31.46 10.34
CA LEU A 42 -21.99 32.14 9.32
C LEU A 42 -22.05 33.65 9.45
N ILE A 43 -23.24 34.22 9.73
CA ILE A 43 -23.43 35.66 9.97
C ILE A 43 -22.56 36.10 11.13
N ASP A 44 -22.54 35.32 12.21
CA ASP A 44 -21.71 35.60 13.39
C ASP A 44 -20.21 35.60 13.08
N ILE A 45 -19.74 34.58 12.35
CA ILE A 45 -18.34 34.50 11.88
C ILE A 45 -18.00 35.70 10.98
N LYS A 46 -18.88 36.04 10.03
CA LYS A 46 -18.71 37.18 9.13
C LYS A 46 -18.61 38.50 9.88
N ASN A 47 -19.50 38.76 10.83
CA ASN A 47 -19.52 39.98 11.63
C ASN A 47 -18.22 40.09 12.45
N ASN A 48 -17.79 39.05 13.12
CA ASN A 48 -16.56 39.03 13.88
C ASN A 48 -15.33 39.24 12.98
N TYR A 49 -15.31 38.63 11.79
CA TYR A 49 -14.25 38.89 10.81
C TYR A 49 -14.23 40.34 10.32
N GLN A 50 -15.39 40.96 10.04
CA GLN A 50 -15.49 42.36 9.64
C GLN A 50 -14.98 43.28 10.75
N LEU A 51 -15.34 43.07 12.01
CA LEU A 51 -14.82 43.80 13.14
C LEU A 51 -13.31 43.71 13.22
N LEU A 52 -12.72 42.50 13.08
CA LEU A 52 -11.28 42.29 13.09
C LEU A 52 -10.58 43.07 11.97
N VAL A 53 -11.13 43.10 10.77
CA VAL A 53 -10.63 43.88 9.62
C VAL A 53 -10.74 45.36 9.87
N ASP A 54 -11.87 45.87 10.43
CA ASP A 54 -12.08 47.28 10.71
C ASP A 54 -11.13 47.80 11.79
N TYR A 55 -10.88 47.03 12.84
CA TYR A 55 -9.85 47.38 13.87
C TYR A 55 -8.46 47.45 13.26
N TRP A 56 -8.10 46.47 12.42
CA TRP A 56 -6.81 46.47 11.73
C TRP A 56 -6.67 47.70 10.79
N ARG A 57 -7.72 48.03 10.02
CA ARG A 57 -7.73 49.22 9.14
C ARG A 57 -7.54 50.52 9.90
N LYS A 58 -8.05 50.61 11.13
CA LYS A 58 -7.90 51.79 12.00
C LYS A 58 -6.52 51.84 12.68
N GLY A 59 -5.62 50.89 12.40
CA GLY A 59 -4.28 50.88 12.94
C GLY A 59 -4.16 50.38 14.39
N PHE A 60 -5.20 49.76 14.94
CA PHE A 60 -5.12 49.16 16.26
C PHE A 60 -4.23 47.93 16.24
N ASP A 61 -3.21 47.88 17.12
CA ASP A 61 -2.37 46.72 17.30
C ASP A 61 -2.97 45.81 18.38
N ASP A 62 -3.56 44.68 17.95
CA ASP A 62 -4.11 43.66 18.83
C ASP A 62 -3.19 42.46 18.84
N PRO A 63 -2.51 42.12 19.94
CA PRO A 63 -1.62 40.98 20.05
C PRO A 63 -2.36 39.64 19.87
N ARG A 64 -3.69 39.57 20.05
CA ARG A 64 -4.52 38.38 19.84
C ARG A 64 -5.11 38.27 18.44
N ARG A 65 -4.80 39.19 17.52
CA ARG A 65 -5.34 39.23 16.17
C ARG A 65 -5.16 37.88 15.43
N ASN A 66 -3.96 37.33 15.50
CA ASN A 66 -3.65 36.05 14.85
C ASN A 66 -4.44 34.88 15.46
N GLN A 67 -4.59 34.90 16.78
CA GLN A 67 -5.39 33.87 17.47
C GLN A 67 -6.87 33.96 17.09
N LEU A 68 -7.45 35.16 17.10
CA LEU A 68 -8.85 35.40 16.70
C LEU A 68 -9.10 35.02 15.24
N TYR A 69 -8.16 35.35 14.35
CA TYR A 69 -8.25 34.94 12.93
C TYR A 69 -8.31 33.44 12.77
N LYS A 70 -7.43 32.71 13.45
CA LYS A 70 -7.39 31.24 13.41
C LYS A 70 -8.63 30.63 14.05
N GLU A 71 -9.12 31.18 15.15
CA GLU A 71 -10.35 30.71 15.79
C GLU A 71 -11.57 30.86 14.86
N LEU A 72 -11.72 32.00 14.18
CA LEU A 72 -12.76 32.19 13.19
C LEU A 72 -12.62 31.24 12.01
N SER A 73 -11.39 30.99 11.56
CA SER A 73 -11.11 30.02 10.49
C SER A 73 -11.50 28.58 10.89
N ARG A 74 -11.22 28.19 12.13
CA ARG A 74 -11.64 26.87 12.69
C ARG A 74 -13.15 26.76 12.81
N ARG A 75 -13.82 27.80 13.32
CA ARG A 75 -15.30 27.84 13.42
C ARG A 75 -15.92 27.68 12.04
N LEU A 76 -15.40 28.40 11.03
CA LEU A 76 -15.87 28.28 9.67
C LEU A 76 -15.59 26.88 9.07
N PHE A 77 -14.45 26.29 9.37
CA PHE A 77 -14.09 24.96 8.92
C PHE A 77 -15.02 23.87 9.50
N VAL A 78 -15.36 23.97 10.78
CA VAL A 78 -16.32 23.07 11.45
C VAL A 78 -17.72 23.20 10.83
N LEU A 79 -18.19 24.44 10.64
CA LEU A 79 -19.48 24.69 9.98
C LEU A 79 -19.52 24.14 8.56
N LEU A 80 -18.46 24.35 7.80
CA LEU A 80 -18.32 23.82 6.44
C LEU A 80 -18.33 22.28 6.40
N ASN A 81 -17.70 21.62 7.36
CA ASN A 81 -17.71 20.16 7.49
C ASN A 81 -19.11 19.63 7.77
N ASN A 82 -19.90 20.29 8.62
CA ASN A 82 -21.28 19.91 8.90
C ASN A 82 -22.17 20.08 7.64
N VAL A 83 -21.94 21.14 6.86
CA VAL A 83 -22.64 21.35 5.58
C VAL A 83 -22.24 20.28 4.56
N LEU A 84 -20.95 19.93 4.47
CA LEU A 84 -20.47 18.84 3.61
C LEU A 84 -21.08 17.49 3.98
N LEU A 85 -21.22 17.20 5.29
CA LEU A 85 -21.87 16.00 5.77
C LEU A 85 -23.34 15.96 5.35
N THR A 86 -24.08 17.06 5.52
CA THR A 86 -25.48 17.18 5.10
C THR A 86 -25.63 17.04 3.59
N ASP A 87 -24.74 17.65 2.81
CA ASP A 87 -24.71 17.53 1.36
C ASP A 87 -24.42 16.08 0.91
N ARG A 88 -23.50 15.39 1.60
CA ARG A 88 -23.20 13.97 1.37
C ARG A 88 -24.42 13.10 1.66
N MET A 89 -25.12 13.32 2.79
CA MET A 89 -26.35 12.59 3.10
C MET A 89 -27.45 12.79 2.03
N ALA A 90 -27.50 13.95 1.38
CA ALA A 90 -28.46 14.21 0.32
C ALA A 90 -28.14 13.48 -1.01
N HIS A 91 -26.85 13.11 -1.24
CA HIS A 91 -26.40 12.55 -2.52
C HIS A 91 -25.91 11.10 -2.42
N SER A 92 -25.72 10.55 -1.22
CA SER A 92 -25.31 9.16 -0.99
C SER A 92 -26.44 8.36 -0.38
N SER A 93 -26.87 7.31 -1.07
CA SER A 93 -27.89 6.40 -0.56
C SER A 93 -27.44 5.70 0.74
N PHE A 94 -26.16 5.38 0.85
CA PHE A 94 -25.58 4.79 2.04
C PHE A 94 -25.72 5.72 3.26
N PHE A 95 -25.21 6.96 3.17
CA PHE A 95 -25.27 7.91 4.28
C PHE A 95 -26.69 8.31 4.65
N MET A 96 -27.59 8.41 3.65
CA MET A 96 -29.01 8.64 3.90
C MET A 96 -29.65 7.49 4.69
N GLN A 97 -29.39 6.24 4.28
CA GLN A 97 -29.90 5.05 4.98
C GLN A 97 -29.35 4.94 6.40
N SER A 98 -28.04 5.12 6.59
CA SER A 98 -27.42 5.10 7.94
C SER A 98 -27.98 6.20 8.86
N TYR A 99 -28.21 7.40 8.32
CA TYR A 99 -28.85 8.49 9.07
C TYR A 99 -30.30 8.15 9.46
N GLN A 100 -31.09 7.57 8.54
CA GLN A 100 -32.47 7.15 8.79
C GLN A 100 -32.53 5.99 9.78
N HIS A 101 -31.67 5.00 9.63
CA HIS A 101 -31.57 3.86 10.55
C HIS A 101 -31.29 4.29 12.00
N SER A 102 -30.39 5.23 12.18
CA SER A 102 -30.04 5.77 13.52
C SER A 102 -30.98 6.90 13.99
N SER A 103 -32.05 7.24 13.27
CA SER A 103 -32.88 8.44 13.53
C SER A 103 -33.60 8.38 14.89
N VAL A 104 -34.12 7.22 15.31
CA VAL A 104 -34.77 7.03 16.62
C VAL A 104 -33.75 7.11 17.73
N PHE A 105 -32.63 6.42 17.57
CA PHE A 105 -31.49 6.45 18.49
C PHE A 105 -30.97 7.87 18.71
N ARG A 106 -30.83 8.64 17.62
CA ARG A 106 -30.34 10.02 17.60
C ARG A 106 -31.20 10.99 18.43
N ARG A 107 -32.53 10.78 18.45
CA ARG A 107 -33.46 11.66 19.21
C ARG A 107 -33.33 11.50 20.74
N SER A 108 -32.98 10.32 21.20
CA SER A 108 -32.86 9.99 22.63
C SER A 108 -31.38 9.86 23.06
N PHE A 109 -30.46 10.20 22.15
CA PHE A 109 -29.03 9.98 22.39
C PHE A 109 -28.48 10.88 23.50
N SER A 110 -27.88 10.27 24.49
CA SER A 110 -26.94 10.90 25.43
C SER A 110 -25.80 9.91 25.71
N ILE A 111 -24.58 10.41 25.89
CA ILE A 111 -23.41 9.55 26.11
C ILE A 111 -23.53 8.81 27.44
N SER A 112 -24.04 9.47 28.48
CA SER A 112 -24.32 8.84 29.77
C SER A 112 -25.41 7.72 29.68
N GLY A 113 -26.45 7.94 28.88
CA GLY A 113 -27.48 6.92 28.61
C GLY A 113 -26.93 5.75 27.80
N LEU A 114 -26.05 6.02 26.82
CA LEU A 114 -25.32 5.00 26.08
C LEU A 114 -24.46 4.15 27.02
N LYS A 115 -23.64 4.79 27.87
CA LYS A 115 -22.78 4.10 28.85
C LYS A 115 -23.61 3.19 29.75
N ALA A 116 -24.71 3.70 30.32
CA ALA A 116 -25.60 2.91 31.13
C ALA A 116 -26.22 1.71 30.39
N SER A 117 -26.55 1.85 29.10
CA SER A 117 -27.06 0.76 28.27
C SER A 117 -26.03 -0.34 28.03
N LEU A 118 -24.78 0.04 27.74
CA LEU A 118 -23.64 -0.88 27.52
C LEU A 118 -23.31 -1.63 28.85
N GLU A 119 -23.23 -0.93 29.96
CA GLU A 119 -23.01 -1.52 31.30
C GLU A 119 -24.16 -2.46 31.73
N SER A 120 -25.40 -2.08 31.40
CA SER A 120 -26.56 -2.92 31.66
C SER A 120 -26.52 -4.23 30.87
N PHE A 121 -26.03 -4.20 29.61
CA PHE A 121 -25.85 -5.43 28.84
C PHE A 121 -24.91 -6.40 29.55
N VAL A 122 -23.73 -5.94 29.97
CA VAL A 122 -22.74 -6.76 30.68
C VAL A 122 -23.33 -7.34 31.96
N THR A 123 -24.05 -6.51 32.74
CA THR A 123 -24.70 -6.94 33.96
C THR A 123 -25.78 -7.98 33.68
N ASN A 124 -26.66 -7.76 32.70
CA ASN A 124 -27.73 -8.68 32.34
C ASN A 124 -27.19 -10.03 31.84
N ILE A 125 -26.10 -10.05 31.09
CA ILE A 125 -25.44 -11.29 30.67
C ILE A 125 -24.89 -12.07 31.88
N ALA A 126 -24.26 -11.38 32.84
CA ALA A 126 -23.77 -12.01 34.05
C ALA A 126 -24.92 -12.59 34.93
N MET A 127 -26.06 -11.91 34.95
CA MET A 127 -27.23 -12.36 35.73
C MET A 127 -27.98 -13.53 35.09
N LEU A 128 -27.74 -13.89 33.82
CA LEU A 128 -28.38 -15.02 33.16
C LEU A 128 -28.13 -16.36 33.86
N GLU A 129 -27.02 -16.50 34.57
CA GLU A 129 -26.72 -17.71 35.36
C GLU A 129 -27.70 -17.95 36.52
N LEU A 130 -28.37 -16.90 36.99
CA LEU A 130 -29.38 -16.96 38.06
C LEU A 130 -30.78 -17.27 37.52
N GLU A 131 -30.97 -17.23 36.19
CA GLU A 131 -32.29 -17.54 35.60
C GLU A 131 -32.53 -19.05 35.45
N PRO A 132 -33.81 -19.51 35.45
CA PRO A 132 -34.15 -20.89 35.14
C PRO A 132 -33.62 -21.37 33.80
N GLU A 133 -33.06 -22.57 33.75
CA GLU A 133 -32.35 -23.12 32.56
C GLU A 133 -33.21 -23.07 31.29
N HIS A 134 -34.50 -23.35 31.38
CA HIS A 134 -35.43 -23.37 30.24
C HIS A 134 -35.68 -21.97 29.62
N LEU A 135 -35.48 -20.88 30.38
CA LEU A 135 -35.63 -19.49 29.89
C LEU A 135 -34.30 -18.87 29.45
N ARG A 136 -33.21 -19.40 29.98
CA ARG A 136 -31.85 -18.82 29.83
C ARG A 136 -31.46 -18.63 28.36
N GLN A 137 -31.67 -19.64 27.50
CA GLN A 137 -31.28 -19.57 26.10
C GLN A 137 -32.11 -18.54 25.33
N SER A 138 -33.41 -18.48 25.53
CA SER A 138 -34.30 -17.50 24.90
C SER A 138 -33.92 -16.07 25.32
N ARG A 139 -33.72 -15.86 26.65
CA ARG A 139 -33.34 -14.57 27.20
C ARG A 139 -31.95 -14.10 26.67
N LYS A 140 -31.00 -15.04 26.63
CA LYS A 140 -29.67 -14.78 26.08
C LYS A 140 -29.77 -14.31 24.63
N SER A 141 -30.51 -15.01 23.79
CA SER A 141 -30.69 -14.63 22.38
C SER A 141 -31.35 -13.26 22.22
N GLN A 142 -32.32 -12.93 23.08
CA GLN A 142 -32.96 -11.62 23.07
C GLN A 142 -31.99 -10.51 23.45
N LEU A 143 -31.21 -10.66 24.52
CA LEU A 143 -30.23 -9.67 24.98
C LEU A 143 -29.17 -9.38 23.91
N TYR A 144 -28.63 -10.42 23.25
CA TYR A 144 -27.66 -10.23 22.15
C TYR A 144 -28.30 -9.57 20.92
N ALA A 145 -29.57 -9.83 20.62
CA ALA A 145 -30.26 -9.19 19.51
C ALA A 145 -30.49 -7.68 19.76
N GLU A 146 -30.93 -7.33 20.96
CA GLU A 146 -31.13 -5.94 21.42
C GLU A 146 -29.77 -5.19 21.41
N HIS A 147 -28.72 -5.83 21.91
CA HIS A 147 -27.38 -5.25 21.95
C HIS A 147 -26.78 -5.04 20.55
N GLN A 148 -26.92 -6.02 19.66
CA GLN A 148 -26.46 -5.86 18.26
C GLN A 148 -27.19 -4.72 17.54
N GLN A 149 -28.50 -4.53 17.81
CA GLN A 149 -29.24 -3.39 17.26
C GLN A 149 -28.71 -2.06 17.81
N LEU A 150 -28.37 -2.01 19.11
CA LEU A 150 -27.73 -0.84 19.73
C LEU A 150 -26.37 -0.55 19.07
N GLN A 151 -25.53 -1.56 18.90
CA GLN A 151 -24.22 -1.43 18.25
C GLN A 151 -24.33 -0.91 16.81
N SER A 152 -25.27 -1.42 16.03
CA SER A 152 -25.50 -0.98 14.64
C SER A 152 -25.99 0.47 14.57
N ASN A 153 -26.96 0.84 15.43
CA ASN A 153 -27.45 2.22 15.51
C ASN A 153 -26.36 3.20 15.95
N LEU A 154 -25.55 2.82 16.93
CA LEU A 154 -24.43 3.62 17.42
C LEU A 154 -23.37 3.83 16.34
N PHE A 155 -23.01 2.78 15.61
CA PHE A 155 -22.07 2.87 14.51
C PHE A 155 -22.57 3.83 13.42
N ASP A 156 -23.82 3.67 12.99
CA ASP A 156 -24.45 4.54 11.98
C ASP A 156 -24.57 6.00 12.47
N TYR A 157 -24.84 6.18 13.76
CA TYR A 157 -24.84 7.50 14.40
C TYR A 157 -23.47 8.17 14.31
N LEU A 158 -22.41 7.46 14.71
CA LEU A 158 -21.05 8.00 14.78
C LEU A 158 -20.48 8.38 13.39
N ILE A 159 -20.71 7.53 12.36
CA ILE A 159 -20.24 7.83 11.01
C ILE A 159 -21.03 8.96 10.32
N THR A 160 -22.22 9.28 10.82
CA THR A 160 -23.08 10.37 10.33
C THR A 160 -23.23 11.51 11.34
N SER A 161 -22.36 11.56 12.37
CA SER A 161 -22.37 12.63 13.37
C SER A 161 -21.65 13.88 12.88
N GLU A 162 -22.15 15.02 13.31
CA GLU A 162 -21.49 16.32 13.17
C GLU A 162 -20.20 16.39 13.97
N ALA A 163 -19.52 17.53 13.93
CA ALA A 163 -18.32 17.76 14.70
C ALA A 163 -18.56 17.61 16.21
N MET A 164 -17.63 16.92 16.86
CA MET A 164 -17.68 16.62 18.28
C MET A 164 -17.33 17.85 19.10
N THR A 165 -18.09 18.12 20.16
CA THR A 165 -17.75 19.18 21.14
C THR A 165 -16.70 18.69 22.16
N ASP A 166 -16.03 19.61 22.86
CA ASP A 166 -15.05 19.27 23.90
C ASP A 166 -15.69 18.41 25.01
N TRP A 167 -16.90 18.77 25.44
CA TRP A 167 -17.64 18.00 26.42
C TRP A 167 -17.94 16.56 25.95
N GLN A 168 -18.38 16.40 24.72
CA GLN A 168 -18.62 15.07 24.16
C GLN A 168 -17.33 14.24 24.06
N LYS A 169 -16.21 14.86 23.71
CA LYS A 169 -14.90 14.21 23.67
C LYS A 169 -14.54 13.63 25.04
N ASP A 170 -14.71 14.41 26.11
CA ASP A 170 -14.35 13.99 27.47
C ASP A 170 -15.28 12.87 27.96
N GLU A 171 -16.60 12.94 27.71
CA GLU A 171 -17.57 11.89 28.03
C GLU A 171 -17.31 10.59 27.24
N PHE A 172 -16.95 10.69 25.95
CA PHE A 172 -16.56 9.50 25.16
C PHE A 172 -15.25 8.90 25.65
N LEU A 173 -14.31 9.72 26.10
CA LEU A 173 -13.06 9.22 26.68
C LEU A 173 -13.35 8.41 27.96
N ASP A 174 -14.20 8.93 28.86
CA ASP A 174 -14.63 8.22 30.05
C ASP A 174 -15.34 6.90 29.75
N LEU A 175 -16.16 6.86 28.68
CA LEU A 175 -16.81 5.64 28.23
C LEU A 175 -15.79 4.63 27.71
N LEU A 176 -14.85 5.08 26.86
CA LEU A 176 -13.85 4.21 26.20
C LEU A 176 -12.77 3.70 27.16
N LEU A 177 -12.58 4.35 28.30
CA LEU A 177 -11.66 3.89 29.35
C LEU A 177 -12.37 3.15 30.49
N SER A 178 -13.70 3.02 30.42
CA SER A 178 -14.48 2.37 31.49
C SER A 178 -14.25 0.85 31.49
N PRO A 179 -13.84 0.25 32.62
CA PRO A 179 -13.68 -1.20 32.74
C PRO A 179 -15.03 -1.96 32.82
N THR A 180 -16.14 -1.25 32.92
CA THR A 180 -17.50 -1.82 33.02
C THR A 180 -18.19 -1.93 31.67
N VAL A 181 -17.63 -1.32 30.63
CA VAL A 181 -18.07 -1.43 29.23
C VAL A 181 -17.30 -2.55 28.54
N ASP A 182 -18.01 -3.37 27.76
CA ASP A 182 -17.39 -4.46 27.02
C ASP A 182 -16.36 -3.94 26.01
N SER A 183 -15.19 -4.57 25.97
CA SER A 183 -14.09 -4.20 25.06
C SER A 183 -14.52 -4.24 23.58
N PHE A 184 -15.45 -5.12 23.19
CA PHE A 184 -15.95 -5.21 21.81
C PHE A 184 -16.72 -3.95 21.40
N ASP A 185 -17.49 -3.38 22.33
CA ASP A 185 -18.18 -2.12 22.12
C ASP A 185 -17.20 -0.96 22.00
N GLN A 186 -16.22 -0.90 22.88
CA GLN A 186 -15.17 0.12 22.84
C GLN A 186 -14.39 0.07 21.50
N GLN A 187 -14.04 -1.13 21.05
CA GLN A 187 -13.35 -1.36 19.78
C GLN A 187 -14.20 -0.94 18.56
N LEU A 188 -15.51 -1.19 18.58
CA LEU A 188 -16.44 -0.77 17.55
C LEU A 188 -16.56 0.75 17.48
N ILE A 189 -16.69 1.42 18.63
CA ILE A 189 -16.76 2.88 18.74
C ILE A 189 -15.50 3.52 18.16
N VAL A 190 -14.31 3.04 18.54
CA VAL A 190 -13.03 3.54 18.01
C VAL A 190 -12.96 3.40 16.48
N SER A 191 -13.44 2.28 15.93
CA SER A 191 -13.48 2.07 14.48
C SER A 191 -14.44 3.03 13.77
N ALA A 192 -15.61 3.29 14.35
CA ALA A 192 -16.57 4.26 13.82
C ALA A 192 -16.04 5.70 13.88
N LEU A 193 -15.37 6.08 14.97
CA LEU A 193 -14.73 7.40 15.14
C LEU A 193 -13.60 7.59 14.12
N MET A 194 -12.77 6.57 13.89
CA MET A 194 -11.75 6.59 12.86
C MET A 194 -12.36 6.88 11.47
N LEU A 195 -13.36 6.11 11.06
CA LEU A 195 -14.02 6.31 9.76
C LEU A 195 -14.63 7.70 9.64
N SER A 196 -15.29 8.17 10.69
CA SER A 196 -15.88 9.50 10.75
C SER A 196 -14.82 10.60 10.58
N ALA A 197 -13.69 10.50 11.33
CA ALA A 197 -12.60 11.47 11.28
C ALA A 197 -11.87 11.47 9.91
N MET A 198 -11.72 10.30 9.27
CA MET A 198 -11.16 10.19 7.93
C MET A 198 -12.03 10.87 6.87
N MET A 199 -13.34 10.76 6.98
CA MET A 199 -14.28 11.34 6.01
C MET A 199 -14.48 12.84 6.19
N SER A 200 -14.44 13.30 7.43
CA SER A 200 -14.61 14.70 7.81
C SER A 200 -13.73 14.97 9.03
N PHE A 201 -12.56 15.60 8.78
CA PHE A 201 -11.60 15.85 9.85
C PHE A 201 -12.23 16.63 10.99
N ASP A 202 -12.05 16.12 12.21
CA ASP A 202 -12.52 16.68 13.46
C ASP A 202 -11.40 16.57 14.51
N MET A 203 -10.94 17.72 15.01
CA MET A 203 -9.84 17.76 15.96
C MET A 203 -10.16 17.05 17.28
N ASN A 204 -11.42 17.08 17.74
CA ASN A 204 -11.84 16.41 18.95
C ASN A 204 -11.86 14.89 18.77
N LYS A 205 -12.30 14.38 17.61
CA LYS A 205 -12.22 12.94 17.30
C LYS A 205 -10.76 12.48 17.20
N PHE A 206 -9.89 13.28 16.57
CA PHE A 206 -8.45 13.00 16.50
C PHE A 206 -7.82 12.96 17.90
N HIS A 207 -8.11 13.96 18.74
CA HIS A 207 -7.63 14.01 20.12
C HIS A 207 -8.16 12.84 20.98
N LEU A 208 -9.43 12.46 20.79
CA LEU A 208 -10.00 11.30 21.46
C LEU A 208 -9.26 10.01 21.11
N LEU A 209 -9.02 9.76 19.81
CA LEU A 209 -8.29 8.57 19.35
C LEU A 209 -6.85 8.52 19.90
N THR A 210 -6.14 9.65 19.92
CA THR A 210 -4.78 9.73 20.49
C THR A 210 -4.79 9.56 22.00
N SER A 211 -5.83 10.05 22.70
CA SER A 211 -5.98 9.88 24.16
C SER A 211 -6.29 8.43 24.54
N VAL A 212 -7.17 7.76 23.80
CA VAL A 212 -7.44 6.32 24.00
C VAL A 212 -6.17 5.50 23.79
N TYR A 213 -5.40 5.75 22.73
CA TYR A 213 -4.13 5.07 22.49
C TYR A 213 -3.16 5.19 23.68
N ARG A 214 -3.09 6.36 24.32
CA ARG A 214 -2.17 6.64 25.43
C ARG A 214 -2.63 6.07 26.77
N LEU A 215 -3.93 6.03 27.03
CA LEU A 215 -4.50 5.84 28.37
C LEU A 215 -5.13 4.48 28.58
N THR A 216 -5.53 3.77 27.52
CA THR A 216 -6.16 2.45 27.70
C THR A 216 -5.15 1.38 28.11
N THR A 217 -5.59 0.45 28.93
CA THR A 217 -4.85 -0.76 29.33
C THR A 217 -5.24 -1.98 28.49
N ASP A 218 -6.33 -1.90 27.70
CA ASP A 218 -6.74 -2.94 26.76
C ASP A 218 -5.89 -2.83 25.48
N GLU A 219 -5.07 -3.84 25.25
CA GLU A 219 -4.12 -3.83 24.12
C GLU A 219 -4.84 -3.87 22.75
N GLN A 220 -5.97 -4.58 22.63
CA GLN A 220 -6.73 -4.62 21.38
C GLN A 220 -7.34 -3.25 21.05
N LEU A 221 -7.90 -2.60 22.06
CA LEU A 221 -8.42 -1.25 21.94
C LEU A 221 -7.29 -0.25 21.62
N ARG A 222 -6.11 -0.39 22.27
CA ARG A 222 -4.94 0.45 22.05
C ARG A 222 -4.45 0.37 20.61
N GLN A 223 -4.34 -0.85 20.06
CA GLN A 223 -3.91 -1.05 18.68
C GLN A 223 -4.93 -0.54 17.65
N ARG A 224 -6.22 -0.65 17.93
CA ARG A 224 -7.24 -0.01 17.07
C ARG A 224 -7.17 1.51 17.12
N ALA A 225 -6.93 2.08 18.31
CA ALA A 225 -6.78 3.53 18.47
C ALA A 225 -5.51 4.04 17.77
N LEU A 226 -4.39 3.27 17.81
CA LEU A 226 -3.17 3.57 17.03
C LEU A 226 -3.49 3.70 15.53
N VAL A 227 -4.08 2.67 14.94
CA VAL A 227 -4.47 2.72 13.52
C VAL A 227 -5.45 3.86 13.25
N GLY A 228 -6.38 4.09 14.19
CA GLY A 228 -7.41 5.12 14.11
C GLY A 228 -6.86 6.53 14.00
N TRP A 229 -5.96 6.94 14.90
CA TRP A 229 -5.39 8.28 14.87
C TRP A 229 -4.41 8.47 13.71
N VAL A 230 -3.66 7.42 13.33
CA VAL A 230 -2.74 7.49 12.19
C VAL A 230 -3.49 7.72 10.89
N PHE A 231 -4.59 7.01 10.65
CA PHE A 231 -5.40 7.20 9.44
C PHE A 231 -6.23 8.50 9.46
N ALA A 232 -6.56 9.02 10.64
CA ALA A 232 -7.21 10.31 10.79
C ALA A 232 -6.24 11.51 10.67
N ALA A 233 -4.91 11.27 10.74
CA ALA A 233 -3.88 12.31 10.73
C ALA A 233 -3.74 12.92 9.32
N ASP A 234 -4.27 14.12 9.11
CA ASP A 234 -4.18 14.86 7.86
C ASP A 234 -3.29 16.09 8.00
N ALA A 235 -2.06 16.02 7.46
CA ALA A 235 -1.09 17.12 7.50
C ALA A 235 -1.61 18.42 6.86
N ALA A 236 -2.53 18.34 5.91
CA ALA A 236 -3.11 19.53 5.30
C ALA A 236 -3.91 20.38 6.30
N LYS A 237 -4.36 19.79 7.40
CA LYS A 237 -5.12 20.48 8.46
C LYS A 237 -4.23 21.13 9.51
N ALA A 238 -2.92 20.85 9.51
CA ALA A 238 -1.97 21.40 10.50
C ALA A 238 -1.88 22.94 10.44
N SER A 239 -2.18 23.57 9.30
CA SER A 239 -2.24 25.04 9.20
C SER A 239 -3.34 25.64 10.08
N LEU A 240 -4.48 24.93 10.20
CA LEU A 240 -5.59 25.33 11.08
C LEU A 240 -5.40 24.83 12.53
N TYR A 241 -4.81 23.65 12.68
CA TYR A 241 -4.66 22.93 13.96
C TYR A 241 -3.19 22.58 14.22
N PRO A 242 -2.31 23.56 14.52
CA PRO A 242 -0.89 23.31 14.79
C PRO A 242 -0.66 22.34 15.96
N GLU A 243 -1.60 22.28 16.92
CA GLU A 243 -1.59 21.33 18.03
C GLU A 243 -1.55 19.84 17.58
N MET A 244 -1.95 19.54 16.36
CA MET A 244 -1.78 18.17 15.80
C MET A 244 -0.31 17.75 15.77
N HIS A 245 0.57 18.66 15.35
CA HIS A 245 2.00 18.37 15.31
C HIS A 245 2.58 18.21 16.72
N GLU A 246 2.12 19.01 17.69
CA GLU A 246 2.53 18.90 19.09
C GLU A 246 2.12 17.54 19.68
N ILE A 247 0.87 17.12 19.45
CA ILE A 247 0.36 15.79 19.89
C ILE A 247 1.17 14.67 19.28
N VAL A 248 1.40 14.71 17.95
CA VAL A 248 2.16 13.68 17.23
C VAL A 248 3.62 13.66 17.71
N SER A 249 4.24 14.83 17.93
CA SER A 249 5.60 14.93 18.45
C SER A 249 5.72 14.33 19.87
N GLN A 250 4.72 14.58 20.73
CA GLN A 250 4.67 13.95 22.06
C GLN A 250 4.52 12.43 21.98
N LEU A 251 3.68 11.91 21.07
CA LEU A 251 3.55 10.48 20.85
C LEU A 251 4.86 9.86 20.34
N CYS A 252 5.52 10.52 19.39
CA CYS A 252 6.81 10.10 18.85
C CYS A 252 7.99 10.28 19.82
N SER A 253 7.81 10.84 21.01
CA SER A 253 8.85 10.84 22.06
C SER A 253 8.95 9.51 22.81
N ASP A 254 7.95 8.62 22.65
CA ASP A 254 7.93 7.27 23.21
C ASP A 254 8.49 6.26 22.23
N GLU A 255 9.50 5.50 22.64
CA GLU A 255 10.17 4.48 21.83
C GLU A 255 9.21 3.35 21.42
N GLN A 256 8.25 3.00 22.27
CA GLN A 256 7.24 2.01 21.93
C GLN A 256 6.37 2.51 20.77
N CYS A 257 5.95 3.76 20.80
CA CYS A 257 5.17 4.37 19.72
C CYS A 257 5.95 4.40 18.40
N LEU A 258 7.25 4.73 18.42
CA LEU A 258 8.11 4.73 17.23
C LEU A 258 8.19 3.36 16.58
N ASN A 259 8.43 2.31 17.38
CA ASN A 259 8.47 0.93 16.90
C ASN A 259 7.12 0.49 16.33
N GLU A 260 6.02 0.81 17.01
CA GLU A 260 4.68 0.48 16.56
C GLU A 260 4.28 1.19 15.25
N LEU A 261 4.69 2.45 15.06
CA LEU A 261 4.47 3.19 13.81
C LEU A 261 5.27 2.59 12.64
N THR A 262 6.50 2.16 12.91
CA THR A 262 7.37 1.49 11.92
C THR A 262 6.76 0.16 11.49
N GLU A 263 6.37 -0.66 12.45
CA GLU A 263 5.68 -1.93 12.19
C GLU A 263 4.34 -1.73 11.47
N LEU A 264 3.57 -0.72 11.87
CA LEU A 264 2.29 -0.36 11.23
C LEU A 264 2.51 -0.03 9.74
N GLN A 265 3.52 0.76 9.42
CA GLN A 265 3.86 1.07 8.02
C GLN A 265 4.15 -0.20 7.21
N ILE A 266 4.95 -1.10 7.77
CA ILE A 266 5.30 -2.38 7.14
C ILE A 266 4.03 -3.22 6.92
N GLN A 267 3.15 -3.30 7.91
CA GLN A 267 1.90 -4.06 7.85
C GLN A 267 0.90 -3.50 6.83
N ILE A 268 0.82 -2.16 6.71
CA ILE A 268 0.00 -1.51 5.67
C ILE A 268 0.48 -1.93 4.27
N VAL A 269 1.80 -1.93 4.04
CA VAL A 269 2.36 -2.35 2.75
C VAL A 269 2.04 -3.83 2.44
N TYR A 270 2.08 -4.71 3.44
CA TYR A 270 1.66 -6.10 3.24
C TYR A 270 0.18 -6.21 2.84
N CYS A 271 -0.70 -5.42 3.48
CA CYS A 271 -2.11 -5.38 3.08
C CYS A 271 -2.28 -4.90 1.63
N MET A 272 -1.56 -3.84 1.21
CA MET A 272 -1.61 -3.34 -0.16
C MET A 272 -1.16 -4.37 -1.20
N GLN A 273 -0.27 -5.28 -0.83
CA GLN A 273 0.25 -6.33 -1.72
C GLN A 273 -0.57 -7.62 -1.70
N ALA A 274 -1.64 -7.71 -0.90
CA ALA A 274 -2.44 -8.93 -0.75
C ALA A 274 -3.01 -9.47 -2.07
N ASP A 275 -3.37 -8.61 -3.02
CA ASP A 275 -3.82 -9.03 -4.35
C ASP A 275 -2.70 -9.69 -5.16
N ASN A 276 -1.48 -9.13 -5.12
CA ASN A 276 -0.29 -9.69 -5.80
C ASN A 276 0.12 -11.02 -5.17
N ASP A 277 0.14 -11.07 -3.84
CA ASP A 277 0.42 -12.30 -3.08
C ASP A 277 -0.61 -13.39 -3.44
N SER A 278 -1.88 -13.02 -3.57
CA SER A 278 -2.96 -13.93 -4.00
C SER A 278 -2.75 -14.45 -5.42
N GLN A 279 -2.26 -13.63 -6.34
CA GLN A 279 -1.93 -14.08 -7.70
C GLN A 279 -0.76 -15.05 -7.67
N THR A 280 0.31 -14.76 -6.93
CA THR A 280 1.46 -15.66 -6.76
C THR A 280 1.03 -17.02 -6.19
N ILE A 281 0.16 -17.01 -5.17
CA ILE A 281 -0.39 -18.24 -4.59
C ILE A 281 -1.15 -19.04 -5.65
N LYS A 282 -2.02 -18.40 -6.43
CA LYS A 282 -2.83 -19.06 -7.46
C LYS A 282 -2.01 -19.60 -8.62
N SER A 283 -0.98 -18.86 -9.07
CA SER A 283 -0.20 -19.22 -10.27
C SER A 283 0.97 -20.15 -9.99
N GLU A 284 1.61 -20.01 -8.82
CA GLU A 284 2.85 -20.73 -8.51
C GLU A 284 2.70 -21.81 -7.43
N ILE A 285 1.86 -21.57 -6.41
CA ILE A 285 1.75 -22.46 -5.23
C ILE A 285 0.61 -23.47 -5.38
N MET A 286 -0.59 -22.99 -5.73
CA MET A 286 -1.78 -23.86 -5.82
C MET A 286 -1.63 -25.00 -6.83
N PRO A 287 -1.03 -24.83 -8.04
CA PRO A 287 -0.86 -25.93 -8.98
C PRO A 287 -0.03 -27.08 -8.42
N ASP A 288 1.03 -26.78 -7.64
CA ASP A 288 1.89 -27.79 -7.04
C ASP A 288 1.18 -28.52 -5.89
N LEU A 289 0.40 -27.79 -5.07
CA LEU A 289 -0.38 -28.38 -3.98
C LEU A 289 -1.49 -29.31 -4.51
N ILE A 290 -2.13 -28.94 -5.62
CA ILE A 290 -3.18 -29.74 -6.25
C ILE A 290 -2.60 -31.02 -6.86
N LYS A 291 -1.46 -30.92 -7.55
CA LYS A 291 -0.79 -32.08 -8.17
C LYS A 291 -0.23 -33.05 -7.13
N GLY A 292 0.32 -32.52 -6.02
CA GLY A 292 0.93 -33.34 -4.97
C GLY A 292 -0.07 -34.11 -4.11
N ASN A 293 -1.33 -33.66 -4.03
CA ASN A 293 -2.38 -34.29 -3.21
C ASN A 293 -3.37 -35.15 -4.03
N ASN A 294 -3.11 -35.45 -5.31
CA ASN A 294 -4.05 -36.15 -6.19
C ASN A 294 -5.48 -35.56 -6.18
N ILE A 295 -5.59 -34.24 -6.02
CA ILE A 295 -6.85 -33.53 -5.91
C ILE A 295 -7.19 -32.89 -7.26
N ARG A 296 -8.42 -33.07 -7.74
CA ARG A 296 -8.94 -32.38 -8.93
C ARG A 296 -10.03 -31.42 -8.54
N ILE A 297 -9.82 -30.14 -8.83
CA ILE A 297 -10.85 -29.10 -8.62
C ILE A 297 -11.77 -29.13 -9.85
N THR A 298 -13.03 -29.50 -9.64
CA THR A 298 -14.09 -29.47 -10.66
C THR A 298 -15.05 -28.31 -10.38
N ARG A 299 -15.92 -27.99 -11.34
CA ARG A 299 -17.01 -27.02 -11.13
C ARG A 299 -17.99 -27.42 -10.01
N GLN A 300 -17.99 -28.69 -9.60
CA GLN A 300 -18.88 -29.27 -8.58
C GLN A 300 -18.18 -29.46 -7.23
N GLY A 301 -16.88 -29.17 -7.10
CA GLY A 301 -16.12 -29.32 -5.86
C GLY A 301 -14.76 -29.99 -6.04
N ILE A 302 -14.15 -30.29 -4.90
CA ILE A 302 -12.87 -31.01 -4.82
C ILE A 302 -13.15 -32.49 -4.86
N VAL A 303 -12.55 -33.19 -5.84
CA VAL A 303 -12.68 -34.66 -6.00
C VAL A 303 -11.29 -35.25 -5.82
N GLU A 304 -11.13 -36.18 -4.88
CA GLU A 304 -9.95 -37.05 -4.81
C GLU A 304 -9.92 -37.97 -6.02
N MET A 305 -8.79 -38.01 -6.69
CA MET A 305 -8.56 -39.03 -7.72
C MET A 305 -8.14 -40.32 -7.00
N GLU A 306 -8.78 -41.45 -7.36
CA GLU A 306 -8.26 -42.76 -6.94
C GLU A 306 -6.80 -42.88 -7.38
N GLU A 307 -5.92 -43.34 -6.49
CA GLU A 307 -4.52 -43.59 -6.78
C GLU A 307 -4.42 -44.54 -7.97
N ASP A 308 -3.93 -44.04 -9.09
CA ASP A 308 -3.65 -44.92 -10.25
C ASP A 308 -2.32 -45.65 -9.98
N LYS A 309 -2.42 -46.76 -9.25
CA LYS A 309 -1.29 -47.60 -8.87
C LYS A 309 -0.40 -48.02 -10.06
N LEU A 310 -0.89 -47.87 -11.27
CA LEU A 310 -0.14 -48.15 -12.50
C LEU A 310 0.81 -47.02 -12.87
N GLU A 311 0.39 -45.75 -12.65
CA GLU A 311 1.20 -44.56 -12.96
C GLU A 311 2.35 -44.40 -11.96
N ASP A 312 2.13 -44.72 -10.67
CA ASP A 312 3.19 -44.76 -9.63
C ASP A 312 4.23 -45.86 -9.87
N ILE A 313 3.83 -46.96 -10.45
CA ILE A 313 4.77 -48.07 -10.81
C ILE A 313 5.57 -47.73 -12.07
N LEU A 314 4.96 -47.00 -13.01
CA LEU A 314 5.58 -46.64 -14.30
C LEU A 314 6.55 -45.45 -14.18
N HIS A 315 6.27 -44.52 -13.25
CA HIS A 315 7.05 -43.27 -13.04
C HIS A 315 7.28 -42.98 -11.57
N PRO A 316 8.04 -43.78 -10.80
CA PRO A 316 8.26 -43.56 -9.37
C PRO A 316 8.94 -42.20 -9.07
N ASP A 317 9.83 -41.74 -9.97
CA ASP A 317 10.50 -40.42 -9.85
C ASP A 317 9.52 -39.24 -9.99
N SER A 318 8.33 -39.42 -10.56
CA SER A 318 7.34 -38.33 -10.73
C SER A 318 6.63 -38.00 -9.41
N THR A 319 6.33 -39.01 -8.61
CA THR A 319 5.68 -38.89 -7.30
C THR A 319 6.61 -38.22 -6.28
N GLU A 320 7.87 -38.64 -6.26
CA GLU A 320 8.90 -38.03 -5.38
C GLU A 320 9.12 -36.54 -5.74
N ARG A 321 9.28 -36.20 -7.02
CA ARG A 321 9.40 -34.80 -7.49
C ARG A 321 8.16 -33.95 -7.21
N ASN A 322 6.96 -34.53 -7.32
CA ASN A 322 5.71 -33.82 -6.99
C ASN A 322 5.61 -33.55 -5.49
N MET A 323 6.06 -34.50 -4.65
CA MET A 323 6.10 -34.35 -3.19
C MET A 323 7.12 -33.30 -2.76
N GLU A 324 8.32 -33.28 -3.34
CA GLU A 324 9.32 -32.23 -3.11
C GLU A 324 8.82 -30.83 -3.51
N ARG A 325 8.13 -30.71 -4.66
CA ARG A 325 7.53 -29.42 -5.07
C ARG A 325 6.43 -28.99 -4.13
N MET A 326 5.58 -29.91 -3.69
CA MET A 326 4.53 -29.63 -2.72
C MET A 326 5.12 -29.13 -1.39
N GLU A 327 6.16 -29.80 -0.87
CA GLU A 327 6.84 -29.33 0.34
C GLU A 327 7.49 -27.97 0.16
N ALA A 328 8.14 -27.71 -0.97
CA ALA A 328 8.73 -26.40 -1.28
C ALA A 328 7.66 -25.31 -1.35
N SER A 329 6.51 -25.61 -1.97
CA SER A 329 5.36 -24.69 -2.07
C SER A 329 4.72 -24.43 -0.70
N MET A 330 4.61 -25.44 0.16
CA MET A 330 4.15 -25.28 1.54
C MET A 330 5.10 -24.42 2.36
N ARG A 331 6.43 -24.65 2.25
CA ARG A 331 7.44 -23.81 2.91
C ARG A 331 7.37 -22.37 2.43
N LYS A 332 7.23 -22.14 1.13
CA LYS A 332 7.06 -20.79 0.55
C LYS A 332 5.83 -20.09 1.11
N MET A 333 4.68 -20.78 1.20
CA MET A 333 3.45 -20.23 1.78
C MET A 333 3.61 -19.89 3.27
N ALA A 334 4.24 -20.79 4.04
CA ALA A 334 4.53 -20.53 5.47
C ALA A 334 5.48 -19.34 5.66
N ASP A 335 6.48 -19.17 4.78
CA ASP A 335 7.38 -18.02 4.81
C ASP A 335 6.68 -16.71 4.44
N MET A 336 5.77 -16.72 3.48
CA MET A 336 4.93 -15.57 3.16
C MET A 336 4.09 -15.16 4.38
N GLN A 337 3.44 -16.12 5.04
CA GLN A 337 2.63 -15.87 6.23
C GLN A 337 3.48 -15.31 7.40
N ARG A 338 4.67 -15.90 7.66
CA ARG A 338 5.60 -15.42 8.70
C ARG A 338 6.06 -13.99 8.45
N ARG A 339 6.27 -13.61 7.20
CA ARG A 339 6.64 -12.24 6.80
C ARG A 339 5.50 -11.25 6.91
N GLY A 340 4.25 -11.70 7.09
CA GLY A 340 3.09 -10.85 7.27
C GLY A 340 2.13 -10.78 6.07
N SER A 341 2.38 -11.52 4.98
CA SER A 341 1.47 -11.58 3.82
C SER A 341 0.11 -12.17 4.20
N ASP A 342 -0.95 -11.63 3.62
CA ASP A 342 -2.32 -12.10 3.82
C ASP A 342 -2.66 -13.21 2.82
N ILE A 343 -2.23 -14.43 3.15
CA ILE A 343 -2.39 -15.60 2.28
C ILE A 343 -3.85 -16.07 2.14
N TYR A 344 -4.74 -15.62 3.03
CA TYR A 344 -6.15 -16.05 3.06
C TYR A 344 -7.10 -15.11 2.33
N PHE A 345 -6.65 -13.92 1.93
CA PHE A 345 -7.48 -12.88 1.31
C PHE A 345 -8.31 -13.41 0.12
N ALA A 346 -7.67 -14.13 -0.81
CA ALA A 346 -8.34 -14.62 -2.01
C ALA A 346 -9.47 -15.63 -1.70
N GLY A 347 -9.26 -16.52 -0.73
CA GLY A 347 -10.24 -17.51 -0.31
C GLY A 347 -11.49 -16.87 0.31
N PHE A 348 -11.27 -15.94 1.24
CA PHE A 348 -12.37 -15.30 1.95
C PHE A 348 -13.09 -14.20 1.17
N SER A 349 -12.48 -13.64 0.13
CA SER A 349 -13.09 -12.55 -0.67
C SER A 349 -14.45 -12.94 -1.26
N GLN A 350 -14.64 -14.20 -1.68
CA GLN A 350 -15.91 -14.69 -2.22
C GLN A 350 -16.97 -14.86 -1.13
N MET A 351 -16.55 -15.16 0.09
CA MET A 351 -17.44 -15.38 1.25
C MET A 351 -17.97 -14.06 1.87
N LYS A 352 -17.53 -12.88 1.39
CA LYS A 352 -18.04 -11.58 1.84
C LYS A 352 -19.36 -11.17 1.19
N ARG A 353 -19.98 -12.01 0.37
CA ARG A 353 -21.26 -11.74 -0.30
C ARG A 353 -22.49 -12.08 0.55
N PHE A 354 -22.32 -12.65 1.72
CA PHE A 354 -23.44 -12.92 2.64
C PHE A 354 -24.13 -11.63 3.07
N PRO A 355 -25.47 -11.64 3.26
CA PRO A 355 -26.25 -10.47 3.72
C PRO A 355 -25.72 -9.86 5.03
N PHE A 356 -25.06 -10.65 5.87
CA PHE A 356 -24.37 -10.21 7.08
C PHE A 356 -23.44 -9.02 6.82
N PHE A 357 -22.70 -9.04 5.69
CA PHE A 357 -21.74 -8.01 5.32
C PHE A 357 -22.37 -6.80 4.60
N SER A 358 -23.70 -6.76 4.46
CA SER A 358 -24.38 -5.54 4.00
C SER A 358 -24.42 -4.46 5.10
N THR A 359 -24.35 -4.87 6.37
CA THR A 359 -24.29 -3.97 7.53
C THR A 359 -22.83 -3.56 7.81
N ALA A 360 -22.55 -2.26 7.79
CA ALA A 360 -21.17 -1.75 7.91
C ALA A 360 -20.52 -2.12 9.25
N SER A 361 -21.25 -2.02 10.38
CA SER A 361 -20.74 -2.34 11.71
C SER A 361 -20.19 -3.77 11.82
N ASN A 362 -20.78 -4.73 11.09
CA ASN A 362 -20.38 -6.13 11.13
C ASN A 362 -18.96 -6.40 10.60
N TRP A 363 -18.37 -5.45 9.86
CA TRP A 363 -16.99 -5.54 9.41
C TRP A 363 -15.97 -5.18 10.49
N PHE A 364 -16.40 -4.46 11.52
CA PHE A 364 -15.54 -3.92 12.57
C PHE A 364 -15.72 -4.58 13.93
N LEU A 365 -16.80 -5.36 14.11
CA LEU A 365 -17.05 -6.13 15.32
C LEU A 365 -16.01 -7.22 15.50
N PRO A 366 -15.37 -7.33 16.68
CA PRO A 366 -14.62 -8.52 17.06
C PRO A 366 -15.50 -9.77 16.93
N PHE A 367 -14.88 -10.90 16.62
CA PHE A 367 -15.63 -12.15 16.47
C PHE A 367 -16.14 -12.67 17.82
N TYR A 368 -17.46 -12.90 17.91
CA TYR A 368 -18.07 -13.61 19.03
C TYR A 368 -19.19 -14.55 18.54
N PRO A 369 -19.24 -15.79 19.11
CA PRO A 369 -20.17 -16.82 18.65
C PRO A 369 -21.64 -16.52 18.86
N GLN A 370 -21.97 -15.65 19.82
CA GLN A 370 -23.33 -15.31 20.21
C GLN A 370 -23.97 -14.25 19.30
N HIS A 371 -23.22 -13.72 18.33
CA HIS A 371 -23.77 -12.75 17.37
C HIS A 371 -25.04 -13.29 16.71
N PRO A 372 -26.18 -12.56 16.72
CA PRO A 372 -27.48 -13.07 16.22
C PRO A 372 -27.43 -13.60 14.79
N GLY A 373 -26.59 -13.04 13.94
CA GLY A 373 -26.44 -13.46 12.55
C GLY A 373 -25.78 -14.83 12.36
N ILE A 374 -25.09 -15.37 13.36
CA ILE A 374 -24.35 -16.65 13.28
C ILE A 374 -24.67 -17.63 14.39
N ALA A 375 -25.31 -17.19 15.48
CA ALA A 375 -25.55 -17.99 16.68
C ALA A 375 -26.31 -19.29 16.39
N HIS A 376 -27.24 -19.29 15.44
CA HIS A 376 -27.98 -20.49 15.02
C HIS A 376 -27.08 -21.54 14.35
N ILE A 377 -26.10 -21.12 13.55
CA ILE A 377 -25.13 -22.01 12.91
C ILE A 377 -24.14 -22.53 13.95
N TRP A 378 -23.65 -21.62 14.81
CA TRP A 378 -22.67 -21.95 15.85
C TRP A 378 -23.17 -23.02 16.82
N ASN A 379 -24.46 -22.99 17.16
CA ASN A 379 -25.07 -23.90 18.11
C ASN A 379 -25.50 -25.25 17.47
N GLN A 380 -25.31 -25.49 16.20
CA GLN A 380 -25.57 -26.79 15.58
C GLN A 380 -24.62 -27.86 16.13
N SER A 381 -25.15 -29.05 16.40
CA SER A 381 -24.35 -30.12 17.01
C SER A 381 -23.34 -30.78 16.05
N LYS A 382 -23.62 -30.73 14.75
CA LYS A 382 -22.79 -31.40 13.74
C LYS A 382 -21.61 -30.51 13.33
N GLY A 383 -20.38 -31.00 13.53
CA GLY A 383 -19.16 -30.28 13.13
C GLY A 383 -18.78 -29.12 14.08
N GLN A 384 -19.40 -28.99 15.24
CA GLN A 384 -19.14 -27.90 16.19
C GLN A 384 -17.66 -27.85 16.64
N ARG A 385 -17.04 -29.02 16.88
CA ARG A 385 -15.63 -29.10 17.24
C ARG A 385 -14.71 -28.53 16.16
N PHE A 386 -15.03 -28.83 14.89
CA PHE A 386 -14.30 -28.29 13.75
C PHE A 386 -14.40 -26.77 13.68
N LEU A 387 -15.62 -26.24 13.87
CA LEU A 387 -15.86 -24.81 13.87
C LEU A 387 -15.08 -24.09 14.99
N HIS A 388 -15.07 -24.64 16.21
CA HIS A 388 -14.28 -24.15 17.31
C HIS A 388 -12.78 -24.19 17.02
N LEU A 389 -12.30 -25.32 16.50
CA LEU A 389 -10.88 -25.48 16.14
C LEU A 389 -10.45 -24.41 15.15
N ILE A 390 -11.12 -24.29 14.00
CA ILE A 390 -10.76 -23.33 12.95
C ILE A 390 -10.77 -21.87 13.44
N THR A 391 -11.79 -21.50 14.22
CA THR A 391 -11.89 -20.11 14.72
C THR A 391 -10.87 -19.77 15.81
N SER A 392 -10.32 -20.80 16.50
CA SER A 392 -9.28 -20.64 17.52
C SER A 392 -7.85 -20.63 16.98
N LEU A 393 -7.60 -21.07 15.72
CA LEU A 393 -6.27 -21.16 15.15
C LEU A 393 -5.49 -19.84 15.10
N GLY A 394 -6.15 -18.69 15.28
CA GLY A 394 -5.53 -17.37 15.21
C GLY A 394 -5.10 -16.92 13.80
N ALA A 395 -5.33 -17.77 12.78
CA ALA A 395 -4.90 -17.48 11.42
C ALA A 395 -5.78 -16.46 10.67
N PHE A 396 -7.02 -16.25 11.15
CA PHE A 396 -8.05 -15.47 10.47
C PHE A 396 -8.40 -14.19 11.22
N CYS A 397 -8.58 -13.10 10.50
CA CYS A 397 -9.15 -11.89 11.06
C CYS A 397 -10.64 -12.07 11.38
N ASP A 398 -11.20 -11.18 12.20
CA ASP A 398 -12.58 -11.34 12.71
C ASP A 398 -13.63 -11.49 11.62
N SER A 399 -13.55 -10.66 10.57
CA SER A 399 -14.51 -10.75 9.46
C SER A 399 -14.40 -12.06 8.68
N ASP A 400 -13.22 -12.70 8.64
CA ASP A 400 -13.04 -14.01 8.01
C ASP A 400 -13.62 -15.11 8.86
N LYS A 401 -13.49 -15.04 10.19
CA LYS A 401 -14.15 -15.97 11.12
C LYS A 401 -15.68 -15.94 10.94
N TYR A 402 -16.27 -14.74 10.83
CA TYR A 402 -17.71 -14.61 10.51
C TYR A 402 -18.05 -15.24 9.16
N SER A 403 -17.23 -14.97 8.12
CA SER A 403 -17.44 -15.56 6.78
C SER A 403 -17.38 -17.07 6.81
N PHE A 404 -16.43 -17.63 7.56
CA PHE A 404 -16.25 -19.07 7.68
C PHE A 404 -17.47 -19.73 8.34
N VAL A 405 -17.96 -19.12 9.46
CA VAL A 405 -19.17 -19.62 10.13
C VAL A 405 -20.37 -19.59 9.20
N LEU A 406 -20.59 -18.51 8.46
CA LEU A 406 -21.69 -18.36 7.51
C LEU A 406 -21.62 -19.35 6.33
N ALA A 407 -20.42 -19.71 5.91
CA ALA A 407 -20.20 -20.71 4.84
C ALA A 407 -20.11 -22.15 5.37
N PHE A 408 -20.25 -22.36 6.66
CA PHE A 408 -19.91 -23.62 7.32
C PHE A 408 -20.63 -24.84 6.76
N GLU A 409 -21.92 -24.76 6.49
CA GLU A 409 -22.70 -25.86 5.90
C GLU A 409 -22.17 -26.25 4.51
N GLN A 410 -21.76 -25.24 3.72
CA GLN A 410 -21.15 -25.47 2.40
C GLN A 410 -19.77 -26.10 2.55
N VAL A 411 -18.98 -25.64 3.50
CA VAL A 411 -17.64 -26.20 3.79
C VAL A 411 -17.76 -27.67 4.21
N LEU A 412 -18.68 -27.99 5.13
CA LEU A 412 -18.92 -29.38 5.59
C LEU A 412 -19.30 -30.33 4.44
N SER A 413 -20.11 -29.88 3.51
CA SER A 413 -20.56 -30.71 2.38
C SER A 413 -19.41 -31.06 1.40
N HIS A 414 -18.29 -30.35 1.43
CA HIS A 414 -17.15 -30.54 0.56
C HIS A 414 -15.95 -31.18 1.26
N LEU A 415 -16.01 -31.40 2.57
CA LEU A 415 -14.94 -32.06 3.31
C LEU A 415 -15.02 -33.57 3.16
N PRO A 416 -13.88 -34.24 2.96
CA PRO A 416 -13.80 -35.71 2.96
C PRO A 416 -14.33 -36.28 4.28
N ALA A 417 -15.10 -37.37 4.21
CA ALA A 417 -15.69 -38.01 5.40
C ALA A 417 -14.64 -38.42 6.45
N GLN A 418 -13.47 -38.85 5.99
CA GLN A 418 -12.34 -39.22 6.85
C GLN A 418 -11.83 -38.00 7.66
N MET A 419 -11.73 -36.84 7.01
CA MET A 419 -11.26 -35.62 7.67
C MET A 419 -12.25 -35.15 8.74
N LEU A 420 -13.56 -35.25 8.47
CA LEU A 420 -14.61 -34.98 9.47
C LEU A 420 -14.52 -35.91 10.66
N GLN A 421 -14.32 -37.22 10.44
CA GLN A 421 -14.17 -38.20 11.52
C GLN A 421 -12.91 -37.93 12.37
N MET A 422 -11.78 -37.59 11.74
CA MET A 422 -10.55 -37.26 12.47
C MET A 422 -10.73 -36.01 13.36
N VAL A 423 -11.49 -35.01 12.89
CA VAL A 423 -11.80 -33.81 13.69
C VAL A 423 -12.79 -34.14 14.82
N GLU A 424 -13.85 -34.91 14.54
CA GLU A 424 -14.84 -35.29 15.55
C GLU A 424 -14.22 -36.19 16.63
N ASN A 425 -13.26 -37.03 16.28
CA ASN A 425 -12.51 -37.87 17.21
C ASN A 425 -11.42 -37.11 17.98
N GLY A 426 -11.09 -35.85 17.60
CA GLY A 426 -10.00 -35.08 18.21
C GLY A 426 -8.61 -35.51 17.73
N GLU A 427 -8.53 -36.24 16.63
CA GLU A 427 -7.28 -36.75 16.04
C GLU A 427 -6.67 -35.77 15.01
N ALA A 428 -7.44 -34.78 14.55
CA ALA A 428 -6.95 -33.78 13.61
C ALA A 428 -6.00 -32.80 14.33
N THR A 429 -4.78 -32.79 13.87
CA THR A 429 -3.79 -31.80 14.32
C THR A 429 -4.02 -30.47 13.61
N PRO A 430 -3.82 -29.31 14.28
CA PRO A 430 -3.87 -27.98 13.66
C PRO A 430 -2.99 -27.83 12.40
N MET A 431 -1.92 -28.60 12.31
CA MET A 431 -0.99 -28.64 11.18
C MET A 431 -1.66 -29.13 9.88
N ALA A 432 -2.66 -30.02 9.96
CA ALA A 432 -3.39 -30.52 8.80
C ALA A 432 -4.36 -29.49 8.20
N ILE A 433 -4.66 -28.42 8.92
CA ILE A 433 -5.72 -27.45 8.57
C ILE A 433 -5.17 -26.05 8.21
N GLY A 434 -3.84 -25.84 8.28
CA GLY A 434 -3.22 -24.57 7.88
C GLY A 434 -2.31 -23.90 8.92
N GLY A 435 -1.96 -24.60 9.98
CA GLY A 435 -1.04 -24.14 11.01
C GLY A 435 -1.70 -23.28 12.11
N GLU A 436 -1.42 -23.62 13.34
CA GLU A 436 -1.84 -22.85 14.52
C GLU A 436 -0.85 -21.71 14.75
N VAL A 437 -1.37 -20.50 15.00
CA VAL A 437 -0.58 -19.40 15.52
C VAL A 437 -0.52 -19.55 17.05
N PRO A 438 0.67 -19.68 17.65
CA PRO A 438 0.78 -19.83 19.10
C PRO A 438 0.09 -18.70 19.86
N ASN A 439 -0.52 -19.00 21.01
CA ASN A 439 -1.21 -17.99 21.82
C ASN A 439 -0.30 -16.83 22.25
N GLU A 440 0.98 -17.10 22.49
CA GLU A 440 1.98 -16.06 22.75
C GLU A 440 2.14 -15.09 21.59
N GLU A 441 2.05 -15.57 20.35
CA GLU A 441 2.11 -14.72 19.16
C GLU A 441 0.81 -13.94 18.99
N GLN A 442 -0.34 -14.57 19.23
CA GLN A 442 -1.66 -13.92 19.14
C GLN A 442 -1.83 -12.79 20.16
N SER A 443 -1.14 -12.87 21.30
CA SER A 443 -1.16 -11.83 22.35
C SER A 443 -0.25 -10.65 22.08
N LYS A 444 0.60 -10.69 21.04
CA LYS A 444 1.49 -9.58 20.69
C LYS A 444 0.73 -8.41 20.05
N PRO A 445 1.07 -7.16 20.41
CA PRO A 445 0.48 -5.96 19.82
C PRO A 445 0.52 -5.94 18.28
N ALA A 446 1.66 -6.34 17.71
CA ALA A 446 1.87 -6.42 16.26
C ALA A 446 0.89 -7.39 15.58
N PHE A 447 0.56 -8.52 16.23
CA PHE A 447 -0.41 -9.47 15.70
C PHE A 447 -1.83 -8.92 15.73
N MET A 448 -2.26 -8.34 16.86
CA MET A 448 -3.58 -7.73 17.03
C MET A 448 -3.81 -6.63 16.00
N ARG A 449 -2.83 -5.76 15.80
CA ARG A 449 -2.85 -4.70 14.79
C ARG A 449 -2.94 -5.26 13.37
N ARG A 450 -2.16 -6.30 13.04
CA ARG A 450 -2.21 -6.96 11.73
C ARG A 450 -3.59 -7.52 11.44
N MET A 451 -4.23 -8.20 12.39
CA MET A 451 -5.58 -8.75 12.23
C MET A 451 -6.61 -7.65 11.99
N TYR A 452 -6.51 -6.54 12.71
CA TYR A 452 -7.37 -5.38 12.49
C TYR A 452 -7.15 -4.73 11.12
N LEU A 453 -5.90 -4.56 10.69
CA LEU A 453 -5.58 -4.04 9.35
C LEU A 453 -6.11 -4.94 8.23
N GLN A 454 -6.06 -6.25 8.39
CA GLN A 454 -6.67 -7.19 7.44
C GLN A 454 -8.20 -7.02 7.38
N ASN A 455 -8.88 -6.81 8.52
CA ASN A 455 -10.30 -6.47 8.54
C ASN A 455 -10.59 -5.17 7.76
N LEU A 456 -9.80 -4.12 8.01
CA LEU A 456 -9.93 -2.84 7.33
C LEU A 456 -9.70 -2.98 5.83
N TYR A 457 -8.64 -3.71 5.41
CA TYR A 457 -8.35 -3.93 4.00
C TYR A 457 -9.51 -4.65 3.29
N ARG A 458 -10.10 -5.67 3.93
CA ARG A 458 -11.30 -6.37 3.41
C ARG A 458 -12.47 -5.42 3.26
N PHE A 459 -12.74 -4.57 4.24
CA PHE A 459 -13.81 -3.57 4.16
C PHE A 459 -13.60 -2.63 2.96
N PHE A 460 -12.45 -2.00 2.84
CA PHE A 460 -12.18 -1.04 1.77
C PHE A 460 -12.07 -1.69 0.38
N ARG A 461 -11.85 -2.99 0.27
CA ARG A 461 -11.80 -3.71 -1.01
C ARG A 461 -13.12 -4.36 -1.41
N LEU A 462 -13.91 -4.85 -0.45
CA LEU A 462 -15.00 -5.79 -0.70
C LEU A 462 -16.37 -5.25 -0.28
N TYR A 463 -16.45 -4.24 0.60
CA TYR A 463 -17.73 -3.66 1.01
C TYR A 463 -18.48 -3.04 -0.18
N SER A 464 -19.80 -3.28 -0.25
CA SER A 464 -20.61 -2.83 -1.39
C SER A 464 -20.58 -1.31 -1.57
N TYR A 465 -20.55 -0.54 -0.49
CA TYR A 465 -20.49 0.92 -0.49
C TYR A 465 -19.09 1.47 -0.19
N ARG A 466 -18.01 0.70 -0.46
CA ARG A 466 -16.63 1.13 -0.20
C ARG A 466 -16.23 2.43 -0.87
N SER A 467 -16.84 2.74 -2.02
CA SER A 467 -16.59 4.00 -2.75
C SER A 467 -17.06 5.26 -2.01
N GLU A 468 -17.89 5.10 -0.98
CA GLU A 468 -18.34 6.21 -0.13
C GLU A 468 -17.31 6.61 0.94
N PHE A 469 -16.29 5.79 1.16
CA PHE A 469 -15.25 5.99 2.15
C PHE A 469 -13.91 6.36 1.51
N ILE A 470 -13.07 7.08 2.25
CA ILE A 470 -11.66 7.31 1.88
C ILE A 470 -10.89 6.04 2.19
N ASN A 471 -10.29 5.43 1.17
CA ASN A 471 -9.51 4.21 1.33
C ASN A 471 -8.07 4.54 1.80
N PRO A 472 -7.67 4.16 3.03
CA PRO A 472 -6.35 4.47 3.54
C PRO A 472 -5.23 3.62 2.91
N PHE A 473 -5.57 2.56 2.17
CA PHE A 473 -4.62 1.69 1.49
C PHE A 473 -4.33 2.14 0.04
N GLU A 474 -4.90 3.25 -0.39
CA GLU A 474 -4.66 3.81 -1.73
C GLU A 474 -3.66 4.98 -1.66
N SER A 475 -2.64 4.90 -2.52
CA SER A 475 -1.68 5.98 -2.81
C SER A 475 -0.97 6.61 -1.59
N SER A 476 -0.99 7.93 -1.50
CA SER A 476 -0.22 8.72 -0.52
C SER A 476 -0.64 8.51 0.94
N LEU A 477 -1.88 8.11 1.20
CA LEU A 477 -2.36 7.87 2.57
C LEU A 477 -1.76 6.60 3.18
N ALA A 478 -1.44 5.61 2.34
CA ALA A 478 -0.87 4.34 2.79
C ALA A 478 0.58 4.46 3.29
N ILE A 479 1.28 5.52 2.89
CA ILE A 479 2.66 5.76 3.30
C ILE A 479 2.68 6.81 4.40
N ILE A 480 2.46 6.36 5.65
CA ILE A 480 2.40 7.24 6.83
C ILE A 480 3.68 8.02 7.04
N PHE A 481 4.84 7.45 6.70
CA PHE A 481 6.14 8.12 6.78
C PHE A 481 6.32 9.25 5.75
N SER A 482 5.44 9.37 4.77
CA SER A 482 5.39 10.55 3.87
C SER A 482 4.50 11.68 4.40
N ASN A 483 3.82 11.49 5.54
CA ASN A 483 2.96 12.48 6.13
C ASN A 483 3.80 13.55 6.87
N LYS A 484 3.65 14.80 6.46
CA LYS A 484 4.41 15.95 7.00
C LYS A 484 4.21 16.20 8.49
N LEU A 485 3.20 15.62 9.14
CA LEU A 485 3.02 15.72 10.59
C LEU A 485 4.15 15.05 11.37
N PHE A 486 4.88 14.12 10.76
CA PHE A 486 6.01 13.44 11.39
C PHE A 486 7.37 14.14 11.16
N ASN A 487 7.40 15.23 10.37
CA ASN A 487 8.64 15.97 10.14
C ASN A 487 9.17 16.60 11.43
N GLY A 488 10.48 16.46 11.64
CA GLY A 488 11.14 16.96 12.83
C GLY A 488 10.86 16.17 14.11
N THR A 489 10.19 15.03 14.02
CA THR A 489 9.97 14.11 15.15
C THR A 489 11.06 13.03 15.21
N PRO A 490 11.24 12.37 16.36
CA PRO A 490 12.17 11.22 16.47
C PRO A 490 11.91 10.06 15.51
N LEU A 491 10.71 9.99 14.90
CA LEU A 491 10.37 8.97 13.90
C LEU A 491 11.28 9.01 12.66
N GLU A 492 11.89 10.17 12.36
CA GLU A 492 12.84 10.29 11.24
C GLU A 492 14.02 9.33 11.34
N ALA A 493 14.41 8.90 12.54
CA ALA A 493 15.48 7.92 12.75
C ALA A 493 15.12 6.53 12.16
N HIS A 494 13.83 6.20 12.01
CA HIS A 494 13.33 4.94 11.45
C HIS A 494 13.10 4.99 9.92
N PHE A 495 13.22 6.16 9.29
CA PHE A 495 13.02 6.30 7.84
C PHE A 495 13.93 5.40 6.99
N PRO A 496 15.23 5.22 7.31
CA PRO A 496 16.10 4.33 6.53
C PRO A 496 15.62 2.87 6.49
N GLU A 497 15.05 2.38 7.58
CA GLU A 497 14.49 1.03 7.68
C GLU A 497 13.29 0.88 6.73
N VAL A 498 12.35 1.82 6.80
CA VAL A 498 11.16 1.83 5.95
C VAL A 498 11.54 1.98 4.48
N VAL A 499 12.47 2.87 4.14
CA VAL A 499 12.97 3.03 2.77
C VAL A 499 13.60 1.74 2.24
N SER A 500 14.47 1.10 3.04
CA SER A 500 15.07 -0.20 2.69
C SER A 500 14.01 -1.27 2.44
N PHE A 501 12.97 -1.33 3.27
CA PHE A 501 11.86 -2.25 3.11
C PHE A 501 11.07 -1.98 1.81
N LEU A 502 10.72 -0.72 1.53
CA LEU A 502 10.02 -0.33 0.31
C LEU A 502 10.83 -0.64 -0.95
N MET A 503 12.14 -0.41 -0.92
CA MET A 503 13.04 -0.76 -2.04
C MET A 503 13.07 -2.26 -2.31
N LYS A 504 13.15 -3.11 -1.27
CA LYS A 504 13.07 -4.58 -1.40
C LYS A 504 11.74 -5.04 -2.01
N ARG A 505 10.68 -4.26 -1.82
CA ARG A 505 9.34 -4.50 -2.37
C ARG A 505 9.11 -3.87 -3.75
N LYS A 506 10.13 -3.26 -4.35
CA LYS A 506 10.05 -2.55 -5.64
C LYS A 506 9.08 -1.34 -5.63
N MET A 507 8.83 -0.77 -4.47
CA MET A 507 7.98 0.41 -4.25
C MET A 507 8.84 1.68 -4.25
N GLN A 508 9.46 1.98 -5.37
CA GLN A 508 10.46 3.04 -5.48
C GLN A 508 9.85 4.45 -5.35
N ARG A 509 8.63 4.66 -5.86
CA ARG A 509 7.94 5.96 -5.77
C ARG A 509 7.61 6.31 -4.33
N GLU A 510 7.14 5.32 -3.59
CA GLU A 510 6.82 5.43 -2.16
C GLU A 510 8.09 5.67 -1.34
N ALA A 511 9.19 4.99 -1.65
CA ALA A 511 10.49 5.22 -1.02
C ALA A 511 10.99 6.66 -1.22
N ILE A 512 10.83 7.21 -2.43
CA ILE A 512 11.16 8.62 -2.71
C ILE A 512 10.28 9.56 -1.88
N SER A 513 8.98 9.30 -1.78
CA SER A 513 8.07 10.16 -0.99
C SER A 513 8.44 10.20 0.50
N VAL A 514 8.88 9.07 1.06
CA VAL A 514 9.40 9.00 2.43
C VAL A 514 10.69 9.83 2.57
N LEU A 515 11.65 9.65 1.66
CA LEU A 515 12.91 10.39 1.70
C LEU A 515 12.70 11.92 1.55
N GLN A 516 11.78 12.34 0.69
CA GLN A 516 11.45 13.76 0.51
C GLN A 516 10.92 14.41 1.79
N ASN A 517 10.39 13.60 2.70
CA ASN A 517 9.83 14.06 3.97
C ASN A 517 10.88 14.15 5.10
N ILE A 518 12.14 13.75 4.87
CA ILE A 518 13.24 13.90 5.83
C ILE A 518 13.62 15.37 5.95
N SER A 519 13.74 15.87 7.18
CA SER A 519 14.19 17.22 7.47
C SER A 519 15.61 17.47 6.95
N GLU A 520 15.93 18.71 6.55
CA GLU A 520 17.25 19.04 5.97
C GLU A 520 18.41 18.71 6.92
N GLN A 521 18.18 18.82 8.21
CA GLN A 521 19.18 18.53 9.25
C GLN A 521 19.55 17.05 9.33
N GLN A 522 18.68 16.15 8.88
CA GLN A 522 18.87 14.70 8.90
C GLN A 522 19.38 14.15 7.56
N ARG A 523 19.56 14.99 6.53
CA ARG A 523 20.03 14.59 5.21
C ARG A 523 21.55 14.37 5.21
N GLY A 524 21.98 13.18 5.62
CA GLY A 524 23.37 12.74 5.56
C GLY A 524 23.71 11.97 4.27
N PHE A 525 24.91 11.38 4.24
CA PHE A 525 25.43 10.60 3.13
C PHE A 525 24.45 9.54 2.61
N GLN A 526 23.88 8.72 3.50
CA GLN A 526 22.95 7.64 3.13
C GLN A 526 21.68 8.17 2.45
N TYR A 527 21.16 9.32 2.90
CA TYR A 527 20.03 9.97 2.25
C TYR A 527 20.33 10.26 0.77
N TYR A 528 21.43 10.96 0.50
CA TYR A 528 21.78 11.36 -0.86
C TYR A 528 22.14 10.16 -1.74
N LEU A 529 22.81 9.16 -1.19
CA LEU A 529 23.15 7.93 -1.91
C LEU A 529 21.88 7.18 -2.36
N VAL A 530 20.96 6.91 -1.46
CA VAL A 530 19.73 6.16 -1.74
C VAL A 530 18.80 6.95 -2.65
N MET A 531 18.66 8.27 -2.42
CA MET A 531 17.86 9.15 -3.27
C MET A 531 18.41 9.15 -4.70
N GLY A 532 19.74 9.27 -4.88
CA GLY A 532 20.39 9.19 -6.19
C GLY A 532 20.12 7.86 -6.89
N GLN A 533 20.24 6.74 -6.19
CA GLN A 533 19.96 5.41 -6.73
C GLN A 533 18.51 5.27 -7.21
N LEU A 534 17.56 5.73 -6.42
CA LEU A 534 16.14 5.67 -6.75
C LEU A 534 15.79 6.53 -7.96
N ARG A 535 16.32 7.74 -8.03
CA ARG A 535 16.08 8.65 -9.15
C ARG A 535 16.72 8.15 -10.45
N LEU A 536 17.91 7.57 -10.37
CA LEU A 536 18.57 6.96 -11.51
C LEU A 536 17.74 5.78 -12.07
N ALA A 537 17.14 4.97 -11.18
CA ALA A 537 16.32 3.84 -11.57
C ALA A 537 14.98 4.24 -12.23
N GLN A 538 14.39 5.37 -11.83
CA GLN A 538 13.08 5.80 -12.33
C GLN A 538 13.12 6.73 -13.56
N LYS A 539 14.28 7.31 -13.88
CA LYS A 539 14.41 8.37 -14.91
C LYS A 539 13.43 9.55 -14.70
N VAL A 540 13.06 9.85 -13.44
CA VAL A 540 12.10 10.91 -13.10
C VAL A 540 12.86 12.21 -12.85
N ASN A 541 12.42 13.30 -13.48
CA ASN A 541 13.03 14.63 -13.43
C ASN A 541 12.29 15.62 -12.53
N ASP A 542 11.61 15.15 -11.47
CA ASP A 542 10.94 16.05 -10.54
C ASP A 542 11.79 16.28 -9.27
N GLY A 543 12.37 17.46 -9.15
CA GLY A 543 13.23 17.87 -8.04
C GLY A 543 14.74 17.71 -8.30
N LEU A 544 15.52 17.32 -7.29
CA LEU A 544 16.96 17.08 -7.42
C LEU A 544 17.22 15.92 -8.38
N SER A 545 18.07 16.12 -9.39
CA SER A 545 18.48 15.06 -10.32
C SER A 545 19.31 13.97 -9.61
N ALA A 546 19.39 12.77 -10.20
CA ALA A 546 20.25 11.71 -9.69
C ALA A 546 21.69 12.19 -9.52
N THR A 547 22.19 12.91 -10.53
CA THR A 547 23.55 13.49 -10.55
C THR A 547 23.76 14.47 -9.39
N ALA A 548 22.79 15.36 -9.11
CA ALA A 548 22.89 16.27 -7.98
C ALA A 548 22.93 15.53 -6.64
N CYS A 549 22.11 14.48 -6.46
CA CYS A 549 22.12 13.68 -5.24
C CYS A 549 23.48 12.99 -5.03
N PHE A 550 24.02 12.34 -6.05
CA PHE A 550 25.33 11.71 -5.93
C PHE A 550 26.47 12.71 -5.71
N LYS A 551 26.37 13.91 -6.28
CA LYS A 551 27.32 14.99 -6.02
C LYS A 551 27.32 15.41 -4.55
N GLU A 552 26.15 15.59 -3.94
CA GLU A 552 26.04 15.88 -2.50
C GLU A 552 26.57 14.70 -1.65
N ALA A 553 26.29 13.44 -2.05
CA ALA A 553 26.86 12.27 -1.37
C ALA A 553 28.38 12.28 -1.41
N LEU A 554 28.99 12.59 -2.57
CA LEU A 554 30.42 12.68 -2.75
C LEU A 554 31.05 13.89 -2.05
N ALA A 555 30.29 14.94 -1.80
CA ALA A 555 30.77 16.06 -0.97
C ALA A 555 30.96 15.63 0.49
N LEU A 556 30.15 14.67 0.97
CA LEU A 556 30.24 14.11 2.32
C LEU A 556 31.28 12.97 2.42
N GLU A 557 31.29 12.08 1.43
CA GLU A 557 32.22 10.95 1.33
C GLU A 557 32.85 10.89 -0.05
N PRO A 558 33.97 11.58 -0.28
CA PRO A 558 34.55 11.79 -1.63
C PRO A 558 34.97 10.50 -2.37
N ASP A 559 35.40 9.46 -1.64
CA ASP A 559 35.95 8.23 -2.24
C ASP A 559 35.00 7.03 -2.08
N ASN A 560 33.73 7.28 -1.80
CA ASN A 560 32.75 6.20 -1.68
C ASN A 560 32.45 5.59 -3.06
N GLU A 561 32.76 4.31 -3.21
CA GLU A 561 32.62 3.55 -4.47
C GLU A 561 31.18 3.58 -5.03
N GLN A 562 30.19 3.38 -4.15
CA GLN A 562 28.78 3.32 -4.58
C GLN A 562 28.31 4.68 -5.10
N ALA A 563 28.70 5.75 -4.42
CA ALA A 563 28.36 7.11 -4.83
C ALA A 563 29.06 7.49 -6.13
N LEU A 564 30.36 7.20 -6.29
CA LEU A 564 31.11 7.44 -7.55
C LEU A 564 30.52 6.65 -8.71
N ARG A 565 30.19 5.38 -8.51
CA ARG A 565 29.56 4.54 -9.54
C ARG A 565 28.19 5.08 -9.95
N GLY A 566 27.38 5.50 -8.98
CA GLY A 566 26.08 6.12 -9.22
C GLY A 566 26.22 7.45 -9.97
N TYR A 567 27.19 8.28 -9.56
CA TYR A 567 27.50 9.57 -10.18
C TYR A 567 27.92 9.41 -11.64
N ALA A 568 28.88 8.52 -11.90
CA ALA A 568 29.35 8.25 -13.26
C ALA A 568 28.22 7.75 -14.17
N ARG A 569 27.39 6.82 -13.68
CA ARG A 569 26.23 6.31 -14.44
C ARG A 569 25.18 7.38 -14.69
N SER A 570 24.93 8.27 -13.74
CA SER A 570 23.96 9.36 -13.90
C SER A 570 24.45 10.40 -14.93
N LEU A 571 25.74 10.75 -14.90
CA LEU A 571 26.35 11.62 -15.89
C LEU A 571 26.30 11.01 -17.32
N TYR A 572 26.58 9.71 -17.43
CA TYR A 572 26.47 8.98 -18.70
C TYR A 572 25.02 9.03 -19.24
N SER A 573 24.02 8.81 -18.37
CA SER A 573 22.60 8.88 -18.76
C SER A 573 22.14 10.29 -19.17
N GLU A 574 22.84 11.34 -18.70
CA GLU A 574 22.65 12.74 -19.09
C GLU A 574 23.48 13.12 -20.32
N GLN A 575 24.16 12.15 -20.96
CA GLN A 575 25.07 12.35 -22.15
C GLN A 575 26.27 13.27 -21.86
N ARG A 576 26.66 13.41 -20.60
CA ARG A 576 27.84 14.15 -20.14
C ARG A 576 29.04 13.20 -20.07
N TYR A 577 29.45 12.72 -21.26
CA TYR A 577 30.39 11.61 -21.37
C TYR A 577 31.80 11.92 -20.86
N ASP A 578 32.31 13.17 -21.04
CA ASP A 578 33.61 13.57 -20.51
C ASP A 578 33.64 13.48 -18.96
N GLU A 579 32.63 14.04 -18.30
CA GLU A 579 32.55 14.01 -16.85
C GLU A 579 32.28 12.59 -16.30
N ALA A 580 31.52 11.78 -17.06
CA ALA A 580 31.31 10.36 -16.74
C ALA A 580 32.63 9.58 -16.82
N LEU A 581 33.47 9.85 -17.88
CA LEU A 581 34.77 9.25 -18.04
C LEU A 581 35.69 9.58 -16.83
N ASP A 582 35.81 10.86 -16.46
CA ASP A 582 36.58 11.29 -15.31
C ASP A 582 36.15 10.59 -14.02
N ALA A 583 34.83 10.43 -13.79
CA ALA A 583 34.28 9.75 -12.63
C ALA A 583 34.59 8.25 -12.64
N PHE A 584 34.52 7.58 -13.80
CA PHE A 584 34.90 6.16 -13.92
C PHE A 584 36.42 5.96 -13.78
N GLU A 585 37.26 6.85 -14.31
CA GLU A 585 38.71 6.79 -14.14
C GLU A 585 39.10 6.99 -12.66
N ARG A 586 38.46 7.90 -11.97
CA ARG A 586 38.64 8.04 -10.51
C ARG A 586 38.24 6.76 -9.79
N LEU A 587 37.11 6.14 -10.15
CA LEU A 587 36.68 4.88 -9.58
C LEU A 587 37.70 3.75 -9.88
N LEU A 588 38.26 3.71 -11.09
CA LEU A 588 39.28 2.76 -11.46
C LEU A 588 40.58 2.96 -10.66
N SER A 589 40.95 4.21 -10.34
CA SER A 589 42.11 4.50 -9.49
C SER A 589 41.95 3.97 -8.07
N LEU A 590 40.70 3.93 -7.56
CA LEU A 590 40.39 3.34 -6.24
C LEU A 590 40.33 1.80 -6.28
N LYS A 591 39.98 1.23 -7.43
CA LYS A 591 39.90 -0.23 -7.65
C LYS A 591 40.55 -0.60 -8.96
N PRO A 592 41.88 -0.67 -8.99
CA PRO A 592 42.63 -1.12 -10.19
C PRO A 592 42.20 -2.54 -10.57
N ASP A 593 42.26 -2.83 -11.86
CA ASP A 593 41.90 -4.15 -12.43
C ASP A 593 40.44 -4.57 -12.28
N ASN A 594 39.50 -3.63 -12.06
CA ASN A 594 38.07 -3.93 -12.08
C ASN A 594 37.52 -3.91 -13.51
N ARG A 595 37.37 -5.09 -14.12
CA ARG A 595 36.93 -5.29 -15.51
C ARG A 595 35.62 -4.55 -15.86
N SER A 596 34.64 -4.53 -14.89
CA SER A 596 33.38 -3.86 -15.13
C SER A 596 33.53 -2.34 -15.23
N ILE A 597 34.47 -1.75 -14.46
CA ILE A 597 34.76 -0.33 -14.52
C ILE A 597 35.52 -0.02 -15.79
N GLU A 598 36.54 -0.82 -16.14
CA GLU A 598 37.29 -0.69 -17.40
C GLU A 598 36.37 -0.76 -18.64
N LEU A 599 35.37 -1.65 -18.60
CA LEU A 599 34.37 -1.73 -19.69
C LEU A 599 33.53 -0.46 -19.77
N ASN A 600 33.12 0.13 -18.65
CA ASN A 600 32.37 1.40 -18.66
C ASN A 600 33.24 2.58 -19.17
N VAL A 601 34.54 2.59 -18.84
CA VAL A 601 35.51 3.55 -19.41
C VAL A 601 35.57 3.39 -20.93
N ALA A 602 35.66 2.15 -21.41
CA ALA A 602 35.67 1.88 -22.84
C ALA A 602 34.40 2.37 -23.56
N VAL A 603 33.24 2.17 -22.93
CA VAL A 603 31.95 2.67 -23.46
C VAL A 603 31.96 4.21 -23.54
N CYS A 604 32.36 4.90 -22.46
CA CYS A 604 32.49 6.38 -22.50
C CYS A 604 33.45 6.87 -23.60
N LEU A 605 34.58 6.19 -23.79
CA LEU A 605 35.54 6.52 -24.87
C LEU A 605 34.92 6.34 -26.26
N ILE A 606 34.08 5.33 -26.47
CA ILE A 606 33.34 5.12 -27.73
C ILE A 606 32.43 6.31 -28.03
N ASP A 607 31.61 6.71 -27.02
CA ASP A 607 30.64 7.81 -27.18
C ASP A 607 31.36 9.17 -27.37
N LEU A 608 32.57 9.31 -26.82
CA LEU A 608 33.47 10.45 -27.10
C LEU A 608 34.25 10.32 -28.42
N LYS A 609 33.99 9.29 -29.24
CA LYS A 609 34.67 9.00 -30.52
C LYS A 609 36.16 8.76 -30.37
N ARG A 610 36.64 8.42 -29.16
CA ARG A 610 38.05 8.06 -28.87
C ARG A 610 38.26 6.55 -29.10
N TYR A 611 37.92 6.08 -30.31
CA TYR A 611 37.82 4.65 -30.63
C TYR A 611 39.15 3.88 -30.49
N ASP A 612 40.29 4.50 -30.79
CA ASP A 612 41.60 3.81 -30.68
C ASP A 612 42.00 3.51 -29.24
N GLU A 613 41.62 4.38 -28.32
CA GLU A 613 41.82 4.16 -26.86
C GLU A 613 40.88 3.13 -26.35
N ALA A 614 39.61 3.21 -26.70
CA ALA A 614 38.61 2.21 -26.37
C ALA A 614 39.04 0.81 -26.85
N LEU A 615 39.50 0.70 -28.08
CA LEU A 615 39.90 -0.56 -28.70
C LEU A 615 41.08 -1.24 -27.96
N LYS A 616 42.08 -0.45 -27.53
CA LYS A 616 43.20 -0.98 -26.74
C LYS A 616 42.73 -1.61 -25.44
N LEU A 617 41.81 -0.94 -24.75
CA LEU A 617 41.25 -1.41 -23.49
C LEU A 617 40.38 -2.66 -23.72
N LEU A 618 39.54 -2.64 -24.74
CA LEU A 618 38.67 -3.77 -25.09
C LEU A 618 39.45 -5.01 -25.49
N TYR A 619 40.56 -4.87 -26.26
CA TYR A 619 41.43 -6.00 -26.59
C TYR A 619 42.13 -6.57 -25.35
N LYS A 620 42.55 -5.72 -24.39
CA LYS A 620 43.10 -6.17 -23.12
C LYS A 620 42.04 -7.03 -22.38
N LEU A 621 40.82 -6.50 -22.23
CA LEU A 621 39.72 -7.20 -21.55
C LEU A 621 39.34 -8.52 -22.23
N ASN A 622 39.27 -8.53 -23.56
CA ASN A 622 38.97 -9.74 -24.34
C ASN A 622 40.09 -10.77 -24.25
N TYR A 623 41.36 -10.34 -24.18
CA TYR A 623 42.47 -11.27 -24.01
C TYR A 623 42.48 -11.96 -22.63
N GLU A 624 42.08 -11.23 -21.61
CA GLU A 624 41.98 -11.77 -20.26
C GLU A 624 40.82 -12.81 -20.11
N GLU A 625 39.73 -12.61 -20.83
CA GLU A 625 38.54 -13.51 -20.82
C GLU A 625 37.81 -13.40 -22.17
N ALA A 626 38.10 -14.34 -23.06
CA ALA A 626 37.59 -14.29 -24.43
C ALA A 626 36.09 -14.56 -24.55
N ASP A 627 35.49 -15.24 -23.55
CA ASP A 627 34.08 -15.65 -23.56
C ASP A 627 33.14 -14.64 -22.83
N ASP A 628 33.66 -13.47 -22.37
CA ASP A 628 32.79 -12.44 -21.78
C ASP A 628 31.96 -11.75 -22.91
N GLU A 629 30.70 -12.16 -23.01
CA GLU A 629 29.75 -11.62 -23.99
C GLU A 629 29.59 -10.09 -23.91
N ARG A 630 29.72 -9.49 -22.72
CA ARG A 630 29.60 -8.01 -22.54
C ARG A 630 30.76 -7.29 -23.17
N VAL A 631 31.97 -7.79 -22.99
CA VAL A 631 33.16 -7.24 -23.60
C VAL A 631 33.10 -7.45 -25.11
N ASN A 632 32.73 -8.64 -25.57
CA ASN A 632 32.61 -8.99 -26.97
C ASN A 632 31.59 -8.08 -27.68
N ARG A 633 30.44 -7.78 -27.05
CA ARG A 633 29.42 -6.88 -27.60
C ARG A 633 29.96 -5.46 -27.84
N VAL A 634 30.61 -4.89 -26.82
CA VAL A 634 31.19 -3.55 -26.92
C VAL A 634 32.37 -3.51 -27.90
N LEU A 635 33.21 -4.56 -27.95
CA LEU A 635 34.31 -4.69 -28.92
C LEU A 635 33.79 -4.76 -30.34
N ALA A 636 32.78 -5.59 -30.62
CA ALA A 636 32.17 -5.70 -31.95
C ALA A 636 31.57 -4.35 -32.39
N TRP A 637 30.92 -3.62 -31.53
CA TRP A 637 30.39 -2.29 -31.80
C TRP A 637 31.51 -1.29 -32.08
N CYS A 638 32.55 -1.23 -31.28
CA CYS A 638 33.72 -0.37 -31.53
C CYS A 638 34.39 -0.66 -32.85
N LEU A 639 34.55 -1.93 -33.22
CA LEU A 639 35.09 -2.33 -34.51
C LEU A 639 34.18 -1.92 -35.67
N THR A 640 32.86 -1.99 -35.50
CA THR A 640 31.86 -1.54 -36.47
C THR A 640 32.05 -0.04 -36.78
N LEU A 641 32.13 0.79 -35.72
CA LEU A 641 32.32 2.23 -35.84
C LEU A 641 33.68 2.62 -36.46
N LEU A 642 34.69 1.79 -36.30
CA LEU A 642 35.99 1.94 -36.95
C LEU A 642 36.05 1.41 -38.39
N GLY A 643 34.97 0.89 -38.95
CA GLY A 643 34.92 0.31 -40.28
C GLY A 643 35.60 -1.05 -40.43
N LYS A 644 35.96 -1.72 -39.30
CA LYS A 644 36.61 -3.04 -39.29
C LYS A 644 35.57 -4.17 -39.32
N TYR A 645 34.68 -4.13 -40.29
CA TYR A 645 33.46 -4.97 -40.37
C TYR A 645 33.74 -6.45 -40.34
N GLU A 646 34.78 -6.96 -41.00
CA GLU A 646 35.09 -8.40 -41.01
C GLU A 646 35.43 -8.95 -39.60
N GLN A 647 36.09 -8.12 -38.79
CA GLN A 647 36.45 -8.51 -37.45
C GLN A 647 35.20 -8.45 -36.52
N ALA A 648 34.39 -7.39 -36.69
CA ALA A 648 33.15 -7.24 -35.93
C ALA A 648 32.18 -8.41 -36.21
N LEU A 649 31.99 -8.76 -37.50
CA LEU A 649 31.08 -9.83 -37.91
C LEU A 649 31.42 -11.20 -37.28
N LYS A 650 32.73 -11.53 -37.19
CA LYS A 650 33.18 -12.77 -36.54
C LYS A 650 32.77 -12.83 -35.07
N ILE A 651 32.78 -11.69 -34.37
CA ILE A 651 32.35 -11.63 -32.97
C ILE A 651 30.82 -11.72 -32.89
N TYR A 652 30.10 -11.02 -33.77
CA TYR A 652 28.64 -11.09 -33.82
C TYR A 652 28.16 -12.51 -34.17
N GLU A 653 28.86 -13.26 -35.04
CA GLU A 653 28.52 -14.66 -35.31
C GLU A 653 28.51 -15.49 -34.03
N SER A 654 29.48 -15.30 -33.13
CA SER A 654 29.52 -16.01 -31.84
C SER A 654 28.41 -15.55 -30.89
N LEU A 655 28.11 -14.23 -30.83
CA LEU A 655 27.04 -13.68 -29.97
C LEU A 655 25.65 -14.14 -30.43
N LEU A 656 25.44 -14.27 -31.74
CA LEU A 656 24.16 -14.72 -32.32
C LEU A 656 23.97 -16.25 -32.34
N ALA A 657 25.02 -17.02 -32.01
CA ALA A 657 24.95 -18.48 -31.91
C ALA A 657 24.15 -18.97 -30.66
N SER A 658 23.83 -18.08 -29.72
CA SER A 658 22.98 -18.41 -28.56
C SER A 658 21.52 -18.66 -28.98
N ASP A 659 20.80 -19.47 -28.20
CA ASP A 659 19.38 -19.79 -28.47
C ASP A 659 18.47 -18.55 -28.49
N LYS A 660 18.85 -17.49 -27.77
CA LYS A 660 18.12 -16.21 -27.69
C LYS A 660 19.14 -15.05 -27.72
N PRO A 661 19.56 -14.58 -28.90
CA PRO A 661 20.45 -13.41 -29.00
C PRO A 661 19.73 -12.15 -28.45
N SER A 662 20.50 -11.20 -27.92
CA SER A 662 19.90 -9.96 -27.42
C SER A 662 19.41 -9.09 -28.59
N ALA A 663 18.41 -8.23 -28.32
CA ALA A 663 17.90 -7.29 -29.32
C ALA A 663 19.00 -6.32 -29.78
N ASP A 664 19.85 -5.89 -28.85
CA ASP A 664 20.99 -5.00 -29.16
C ASP A 664 22.02 -5.68 -30.07
N ASP A 665 22.27 -7.00 -29.89
CA ASP A 665 23.21 -7.73 -30.78
C ASP A 665 22.65 -7.86 -32.20
N LEU A 666 21.35 -8.07 -32.35
CA LEU A 666 20.69 -8.08 -33.66
C LEU A 666 20.74 -6.71 -34.32
N LEU A 667 20.44 -5.64 -33.59
CA LEU A 667 20.43 -4.26 -34.06
C LEU A 667 21.83 -3.82 -34.50
N ASN A 668 22.83 -3.98 -33.65
CA ASN A 668 24.20 -3.56 -33.91
C ASN A 668 24.85 -4.35 -35.04
N ASN A 669 24.56 -5.65 -35.16
CA ASN A 669 25.03 -6.45 -36.28
C ASN A 669 24.33 -6.06 -37.60
N ALA A 670 23.02 -5.72 -37.53
CA ALA A 670 22.33 -5.18 -38.72
C ALA A 670 22.97 -3.88 -39.20
N PHE A 671 23.34 -2.98 -38.29
CA PHE A 671 24.10 -1.76 -38.65
C PHE A 671 25.47 -2.10 -39.25
N CYS A 672 26.22 -3.06 -38.68
CA CYS A 672 27.49 -3.49 -39.17
C CYS A 672 27.39 -3.98 -40.64
N LEU A 673 26.41 -4.83 -40.95
CA LEU A 673 26.15 -5.30 -42.32
C LEU A 673 25.73 -4.16 -43.23
N TRP A 674 24.89 -3.26 -42.78
CA TRP A 674 24.41 -2.14 -43.58
C TRP A 674 25.52 -1.15 -43.90
N PHE A 675 26.41 -0.83 -42.94
CA PHE A 675 27.61 0.00 -43.20
C PHE A 675 28.57 -0.69 -44.15
N LYS A 676 28.67 -2.03 -44.13
CA LYS A 676 29.43 -2.82 -45.10
C LYS A 676 28.75 -2.88 -46.47
N LYS A 677 27.52 -2.31 -46.63
CA LYS A 677 26.69 -2.34 -47.83
C LYS A 677 26.06 -3.71 -48.15
N ASP A 678 25.98 -4.61 -47.19
CA ASP A 678 25.17 -5.83 -47.23
C ASP A 678 23.74 -5.57 -46.75
N VAL A 679 22.94 -5.00 -47.65
CA VAL A 679 21.56 -4.59 -47.37
C VAL A 679 20.67 -5.80 -47.07
N ALA A 680 20.84 -6.92 -47.78
CA ALA A 680 20.04 -8.12 -47.61
C ALA A 680 20.32 -8.79 -46.26
N GLY A 681 21.57 -8.83 -45.81
CA GLY A 681 21.96 -9.32 -44.53
C GLY A 681 21.36 -8.45 -43.37
N ALA A 682 21.43 -7.12 -43.54
CA ALA A 682 20.85 -6.17 -42.57
C ALA A 682 19.33 -6.33 -42.47
N GLU A 683 18.61 -6.40 -43.59
CA GLU A 683 17.17 -6.63 -43.64
C GLU A 683 16.78 -7.88 -42.89
N ASN A 684 17.47 -8.99 -43.07
CA ASN A 684 17.17 -10.26 -42.39
C ASN A 684 17.26 -10.11 -40.84
N LEU A 685 18.31 -9.41 -40.36
CA LEU A 685 18.48 -9.19 -38.93
C LEU A 685 17.44 -8.21 -38.37
N PHE A 686 17.04 -7.18 -39.08
CA PHE A 686 15.96 -6.27 -38.66
C PHE A 686 14.61 -7.01 -38.61
N ARG A 687 14.30 -7.89 -39.59
CA ARG A 687 13.09 -8.74 -39.54
C ARG A 687 13.09 -9.67 -38.31
N ARG A 688 14.25 -10.26 -38.00
CA ARG A 688 14.43 -11.10 -36.82
C ARG A 688 14.24 -10.30 -35.53
N LEU A 689 14.79 -9.10 -35.45
CA LEU A 689 14.59 -8.16 -34.32
C LEU A 689 13.11 -7.81 -34.14
N LEU A 690 12.42 -7.42 -35.21
CA LEU A 690 10.99 -7.10 -35.17
C LEU A 690 10.14 -8.28 -34.73
N SER A 691 10.44 -9.50 -35.17
CA SER A 691 9.74 -10.71 -34.75
C SER A 691 9.95 -11.00 -33.27
N GLN A 692 11.12 -10.71 -32.72
CA GLN A 692 11.45 -10.88 -31.29
C GLN A 692 10.81 -9.82 -30.40
N GLN A 693 10.59 -8.61 -30.93
CA GLN A 693 10.07 -7.45 -30.22
C GLN A 693 8.58 -7.18 -30.50
N ALA A 694 7.86 -8.11 -31.13
CA ALA A 694 6.47 -7.92 -31.56
C ALA A 694 5.50 -7.51 -30.43
N ASP A 695 5.76 -7.93 -29.20
CA ASP A 695 4.94 -7.60 -28.02
C ASP A 695 5.48 -6.41 -27.18
N SER A 696 6.50 -5.69 -27.69
CA SER A 696 7.12 -4.58 -26.99
C SER A 696 6.71 -3.21 -27.57
N GLU A 697 6.98 -2.12 -26.82
CA GLU A 697 6.82 -0.74 -27.31
C GLU A 697 7.96 -0.29 -28.26
N PHE A 698 8.84 -1.20 -28.67
CA PHE A 698 9.98 -0.89 -29.55
C PHE A 698 9.49 -0.50 -30.95
N SER A 699 9.99 0.63 -31.47
CA SER A 699 9.74 1.09 -32.83
C SER A 699 11.06 1.23 -33.58
N LEU A 700 11.29 0.36 -34.55
CA LEU A 700 12.48 0.42 -35.41
C LEU A 700 12.49 1.70 -36.24
N GLU A 701 11.31 2.20 -36.64
CA GLU A 701 11.22 3.49 -37.38
C GLU A 701 11.75 4.64 -36.50
N ASN A 702 11.36 4.72 -35.23
CA ASN A 702 11.88 5.71 -34.30
C ASN A 702 13.39 5.54 -34.07
N GLU A 703 13.88 4.31 -34.00
CA GLU A 703 15.30 4.01 -33.84
C GLU A 703 16.13 4.55 -35.02
N LEU A 704 15.73 4.26 -36.25
CA LEU A 704 16.45 4.66 -37.43
C LEU A 704 16.33 6.15 -37.80
N LEU A 705 15.17 6.77 -37.57
CA LEU A 705 14.88 8.15 -37.97
C LEU A 705 15.17 9.19 -36.87
N VAL A 706 15.26 8.78 -35.62
CA VAL A 706 15.42 9.71 -34.49
C VAL A 706 16.67 9.38 -33.67
N VAL A 707 16.76 8.15 -33.13
CA VAL A 707 17.79 7.79 -32.16
C VAL A 707 19.16 7.68 -32.83
N GLU A 708 19.31 6.86 -33.88
CA GLU A 708 20.55 6.54 -34.52
C GLU A 708 20.76 7.30 -35.88
N HIS A 709 19.85 8.18 -36.22
CA HIS A 709 19.85 8.89 -37.51
C HIS A 709 21.18 9.57 -37.81
N ALA A 710 21.73 10.32 -36.85
CA ALA A 710 23.00 11.03 -37.01
C ALA A 710 24.19 10.07 -37.29
N LEU A 711 24.21 8.93 -36.58
CA LEU A 711 25.21 7.88 -36.74
C LEU A 711 25.13 7.23 -38.12
N LEU A 712 23.92 6.94 -38.59
CA LEU A 712 23.69 6.34 -39.91
C LEU A 712 24.20 7.25 -41.01
N LEU A 713 23.94 8.55 -40.96
CA LEU A 713 24.45 9.55 -41.89
C LEU A 713 25.99 9.68 -41.83
N GLU A 714 26.58 9.63 -40.63
CA GLU A 714 28.04 9.68 -40.45
C GLU A 714 28.75 8.49 -41.11
N HIS A 715 28.12 7.32 -41.11
CA HIS A 715 28.62 6.10 -41.72
C HIS A 715 28.24 5.96 -43.22
N GLY A 716 27.78 7.05 -43.85
CA GLY A 716 27.61 7.15 -45.30
C GLY A 716 26.32 6.56 -45.85
N LEU A 717 25.28 6.47 -45.00
CA LEU A 717 23.91 6.23 -45.42
C LEU A 717 23.23 7.58 -45.69
N THR A 718 22.19 7.56 -46.51
CA THR A 718 21.35 8.74 -46.79
C THR A 718 19.96 8.56 -46.22
N ASP A 719 19.18 9.63 -46.07
CA ASP A 719 17.77 9.56 -45.66
C ASP A 719 16.96 8.63 -46.59
N ILE A 720 17.32 8.60 -47.90
CA ILE A 720 16.68 7.72 -48.86
C ILE A 720 16.99 6.24 -48.55
N ASP A 721 18.24 5.91 -48.17
CA ASP A 721 18.63 4.56 -47.80
C ASP A 721 17.83 4.09 -46.57
N ILE A 722 17.60 4.98 -45.60
CA ILE A 722 16.82 4.68 -44.39
C ILE A 722 15.36 4.41 -44.76
N HIS A 723 14.76 5.29 -45.57
CA HIS A 723 13.35 5.07 -46.01
C HIS A 723 13.20 3.82 -46.86
N LEU A 724 14.13 3.51 -47.73
CA LEU A 724 14.11 2.27 -48.51
C LEU A 724 14.20 1.01 -47.63
N MET A 725 15.01 1.05 -46.56
CA MET A 725 15.07 -0.04 -45.61
C MET A 725 13.72 -0.21 -44.87
N LEU A 726 13.09 0.88 -44.44
CA LEU A 726 11.79 0.84 -43.79
C LEU A 726 10.70 0.31 -44.74
N ASP A 727 10.70 0.71 -46.00
CA ASP A 727 9.76 0.21 -47.01
C ASP A 727 9.95 -1.28 -47.27
N LEU A 728 11.21 -1.77 -47.34
CA LEU A 728 11.53 -3.19 -47.47
C LEU A 728 10.99 -4.00 -46.26
N LEU A 729 11.09 -3.46 -45.07
CA LEU A 729 10.64 -4.13 -43.84
C LEU A 729 9.11 -4.11 -43.67
N ALA A 730 8.42 -3.16 -44.27
CA ALA A 730 6.97 -3.07 -44.28
C ALA A 730 6.31 -3.98 -45.34
N ALA A 731 7.05 -4.36 -46.38
CA ALA A 731 6.61 -5.30 -47.41
C ALA A 731 6.72 -6.76 -46.97
#